data_ecfd14a1db98c103efd0328293408886
#
_entry.id   ecfd14a1db98c103efd0328293408886
#
_cell.length_a   1.000
_cell.length_b   1.000
_cell.length_c   1.000
_cell.angle_alpha   90.00
_cell.angle_beta   90.00
_cell.angle_gamma   90.00
#
_symmetry.space_group_name_H-M   'P 1'
#
loop_
_entity.id
_entity.type
_entity.pdbx_description
1 polymer ?
#
loop_
_entity_poly.entity_id
_entity_poly.type
_entity_poly.pdbx_seq_one_letter_code
_entity_poly.pdbx_strand_id
1 'polypeptide(L)'
;MLQSAAAQLVQVRHASGQGVAPVYEGYDVNPDGSFNMWFGYMNRNYEEELDVPVGPDNHFEPGVDRGQPTHFIVRRHKDVFKVVVPKDFGDQKLEWALTAHGQTAKVSGTLNPVWMIDRLRTTRGGNSEKIDSNTPPHVVVQPFEASIVEPGSVTFNLLATDDGLPERAGKPVGMTAMWSKYRGPGSVRFEPARSRVTDGRADMKAIFTEPGEYILQAVVDDGSGEAAGNFGYHCCWTDVQVKVTIGGSASTKDGHLSSAAQAVTFSKDVAPILQRSCQSCHHAGTSAPMPLTTFREARPWARAIKERVVLREMPPWHLDKTAGIQHYKNDRSLSEAEISTIAWWVDSGAPEGNAAEMPPPLTFASENEWFIGKPDLLVTTPQDFTMYPKGPDWWIDQFADMQLDEDRWIKAMEIKPSNPKIVHHCVVYVIEPDAPAGTPATGVMLHEYAVGKYGDIFAENTGRLLKKGTRLRFDMHYFAAGDEQHNRTTIAFKFYPKGVVPKFRVRSVPIRNIPNDELEIPPNSVVRTDGYYRLTKNARIDAFQPHMHMRGRGMTLEAINLDNTTTVLSSVDHFNFNWHINYIYADDSAPLLPAGTLLHMIGIHDNTPANPRNPDPAMWAGFGERSVDDMLQVWLNIVDLDDNEYKRLVEERKNK
;
A
#
# COMPACT_ATOMS: atom_id res chain seq x y z
N MET A 1 27.47 -8.69 7.00
CA MET A 1 27.61 -7.20 6.95
C MET A 1 26.54 -6.65 7.87
N LEU A 2 26.92 -5.93 8.91
CA LEU A 2 26.01 -5.23 9.80
C LEU A 2 25.37 -4.08 9.01
N GLN A 3 24.15 -4.27 8.54
CA GLN A 3 23.30 -3.13 8.22
C GLN A 3 23.24 -2.27 9.48
N SER A 4 23.67 -1.03 9.39
CA SER A 4 23.42 -0.04 10.43
C SER A 4 21.91 0.02 10.61
N ALA A 5 21.39 -0.58 11.68
CA ALA A 5 20.02 -0.39 12.07
C ALA A 5 19.83 1.12 12.23
N ALA A 6 19.07 1.73 11.32
CA ALA A 6 18.62 3.09 11.51
C ALA A 6 17.95 3.12 12.88
N ALA A 7 18.42 3.99 13.77
CA ALA A 7 17.87 4.07 15.12
C ALA A 7 16.37 4.38 15.00
N GLN A 8 15.53 3.46 15.44
CA GLN A 8 14.09 3.68 15.50
C GLN A 8 13.81 4.70 16.59
N LEU A 9 13.18 5.81 16.23
CA LEU A 9 12.75 6.81 17.18
C LEU A 9 11.49 6.32 17.88
N VAL A 10 11.56 6.14 19.19
CA VAL A 10 10.39 5.96 20.04
C VAL A 10 9.83 7.34 20.35
N GLN A 11 8.53 7.53 20.15
CA GLN A 11 7.87 8.81 20.45
C GLN A 11 7.89 9.05 21.97
N VAL A 12 8.59 10.12 22.38
CA VAL A 12 8.62 10.61 23.75
C VAL A 12 7.81 11.90 23.81
N ARG A 13 6.86 11.99 24.72
CA ARG A 13 6.08 13.20 24.97
C ARG A 13 6.92 14.23 25.72
N HIS A 14 7.02 15.44 25.16
CA HIS A 14 7.72 16.57 25.77
C HIS A 14 6.70 17.66 26.12
N ALA A 15 6.65 18.09 27.37
CA ALA A 15 5.80 19.19 27.78
C ALA A 15 6.22 20.49 27.06
N SER A 16 7.53 20.73 26.94
CA SER A 16 8.12 21.95 26.38
C SER A 16 9.50 21.70 25.76
N GLY A 17 10.07 22.74 25.12
CA GLY A 17 11.43 22.72 24.59
C GLY A 17 11.58 22.12 23.19
N GLN A 18 10.48 21.75 22.54
CA GLN A 18 10.48 21.23 21.17
C GLN A 18 10.17 22.32 20.15
N GLY A 19 10.67 22.17 18.92
CA GLY A 19 10.39 23.08 17.81
C GLY A 19 8.97 22.96 17.25
N VAL A 20 8.66 23.84 16.30
CA VAL A 20 7.45 23.80 15.47
C VAL A 20 7.85 23.41 14.05
N ALA A 21 7.16 22.41 13.49
CA ALA A 21 7.35 22.01 12.10
C ALA A 21 6.20 22.59 11.24
N PRO A 22 6.51 23.32 10.16
CA PRO A 22 5.52 23.72 9.17
C PRO A 22 5.06 22.48 8.38
N VAL A 23 3.80 22.48 7.94
CA VAL A 23 3.23 21.37 7.16
C VAL A 23 2.49 21.93 5.97
N TYR A 24 2.71 21.32 4.80
CA TYR A 24 1.96 21.59 3.58
C TYR A 24 0.75 20.66 3.51
N GLU A 25 -0.45 21.24 3.44
CA GLU A 25 -1.70 20.48 3.43
C GLU A 25 -2.13 20.09 2.02
N GLY A 26 -1.62 20.78 1.01
CA GLY A 26 -1.99 20.60 -0.37
C GLY A 26 -2.54 21.87 -1.01
N TYR A 27 -3.13 21.73 -2.21
CA TYR A 27 -3.66 22.88 -2.94
C TYR A 27 -5.02 22.58 -3.56
N ASP A 28 -5.82 23.64 -3.74
CA ASP A 28 -7.03 23.63 -4.54
C ASP A 28 -6.97 24.69 -5.64
N VAL A 29 -7.87 24.60 -6.62
CA VAL A 29 -7.90 25.46 -7.81
C VAL A 29 -9.02 26.50 -7.66
N ASN A 30 -8.68 27.77 -7.85
CA ASN A 30 -9.65 28.87 -7.87
C ASN A 30 -10.37 28.97 -9.23
N PRO A 31 -11.58 29.58 -9.28
CA PRO A 31 -12.30 29.74 -10.53
C PRO A 31 -11.56 30.53 -11.63
N ASP A 32 -10.61 31.39 -11.26
CA ASP A 32 -9.76 32.17 -12.18
C ASP A 32 -8.53 31.40 -12.66
N GLY A 33 -8.35 30.15 -12.20
CA GLY A 33 -7.23 29.28 -12.52
C GLY A 33 -5.99 29.49 -11.63
N SER A 34 -6.02 30.40 -10.67
CA SER A 34 -5.01 30.48 -9.62
C SER A 34 -5.17 29.33 -8.61
N PHE A 35 -4.17 29.15 -7.73
CA PHE A 35 -4.20 28.05 -6.76
C PHE A 35 -4.10 28.57 -5.35
N ASN A 36 -4.86 27.96 -4.43
CA ASN A 36 -4.67 28.14 -3.00
C ASN A 36 -3.73 27.05 -2.49
N MET A 37 -2.59 27.41 -1.98
CA MET A 37 -1.70 26.49 -1.24
C MET A 37 -2.00 26.58 0.24
N TRP A 38 -2.41 25.48 0.85
CA TRP A 38 -2.81 25.41 2.25
C TRP A 38 -1.67 24.91 3.13
N PHE A 39 -1.51 25.58 4.27
CA PHE A 39 -0.47 25.25 5.23
C PHE A 39 -1.06 25.09 6.63
N GLY A 40 -0.48 24.18 7.38
CA GLY A 40 -0.68 23.97 8.78
C GLY A 40 0.65 23.86 9.51
N TYR A 41 0.64 23.39 10.74
CA TYR A 41 1.85 23.18 11.51
C TYR A 41 1.69 22.07 12.54
N MET A 42 2.83 21.60 13.06
CA MET A 42 2.95 20.71 14.21
C MET A 42 3.83 21.36 15.27
N ASN A 43 3.23 21.89 16.33
CA ASN A 43 3.96 22.24 17.53
C ASN A 43 4.22 20.93 18.32
N ARG A 44 5.46 20.54 18.44
CA ARG A 44 5.87 19.25 19.02
C ARG A 44 5.74 19.20 20.55
N ASN A 45 5.44 20.33 21.18
CA ASN A 45 5.20 20.42 22.61
C ASN A 45 3.77 20.00 22.98
N TYR A 46 3.61 19.47 24.19
CA TYR A 46 2.31 19.10 24.74
C TYR A 46 1.69 20.21 25.62
N GLU A 47 2.50 21.15 26.12
CA GLU A 47 2.04 22.21 27.01
C GLU A 47 2.56 23.59 26.61
N GLU A 48 3.66 23.68 25.86
CA GLU A 48 4.27 24.96 25.49
C GLU A 48 3.71 25.49 24.16
N GLU A 49 3.09 26.64 24.20
CA GLU A 49 2.77 27.44 23.02
C GLU A 49 3.95 28.35 22.68
N LEU A 50 4.18 28.61 21.40
CA LEU A 50 5.34 29.33 20.92
C LEU A 50 4.96 30.54 20.09
N ASP A 51 5.68 31.64 20.30
CA ASP A 51 5.59 32.85 19.50
C ASP A 51 6.85 33.00 18.63
N VAL A 52 6.68 32.96 17.31
CA VAL A 52 7.76 33.16 16.33
C VAL A 52 7.33 34.25 15.35
N PRO A 53 7.75 35.50 15.55
CA PRO A 53 7.41 36.61 14.65
C PRO A 53 7.90 36.40 13.22
N VAL A 54 7.19 36.99 12.25
CA VAL A 54 7.66 37.01 10.86
C VAL A 54 9.04 37.65 10.78
N GLY A 55 9.98 36.98 10.15
CA GLY A 55 11.37 37.38 10.08
C GLY A 55 12.28 36.20 9.78
N PRO A 56 13.55 36.25 10.19
CA PRO A 56 14.51 35.17 9.90
C PRO A 56 14.08 33.79 10.38
N ASP A 57 13.32 33.73 11.48
CA ASP A 57 12.89 32.49 12.12
C ASP A 57 11.47 32.04 11.69
N ASN A 58 10.76 32.84 10.88
CA ASN A 58 9.43 32.53 10.34
C ASN A 58 9.23 33.24 9.00
N HIS A 59 9.56 32.60 7.91
CA HIS A 59 9.54 33.22 6.60
C HIS A 59 9.21 32.26 5.47
N PHE A 60 8.74 32.85 4.36
CA PHE A 60 8.59 32.16 3.09
C PHE A 60 9.69 32.55 2.10
N GLU A 61 10.03 31.62 1.20
CA GLU A 61 10.81 31.86 -0.01
C GLU A 61 10.03 31.34 -1.24
N PRO A 62 9.76 32.22 -2.24
CA PRO A 62 9.99 33.65 -2.27
C PRO A 62 8.95 34.44 -1.45
N GLY A 63 9.42 35.56 -0.85
CA GLY A 63 8.58 36.52 -0.13
C GLY A 63 8.41 36.21 1.36
N VAL A 64 8.95 37.09 2.19
CA VAL A 64 9.09 36.87 3.64
C VAL A 64 7.76 36.72 4.37
N ASP A 65 6.80 37.58 4.07
CA ASP A 65 5.45 37.57 4.67
C ASP A 65 4.41 37.15 3.65
N ARG A 66 3.73 36.05 3.93
CA ARG A 66 2.63 35.48 3.13
C ARG A 66 1.35 35.30 3.94
N GLY A 67 1.28 35.94 5.11
CA GLY A 67 0.16 35.80 6.02
C GLY A 67 0.26 34.60 6.96
N GLN A 68 1.45 34.03 7.14
CA GLN A 68 1.70 32.91 8.04
C GLN A 68 1.49 33.29 9.51
N PRO A 69 1.08 32.32 10.37
CA PRO A 69 0.90 32.56 11.81
C PRO A 69 2.24 32.90 12.47
N THR A 70 2.15 33.65 13.57
CA THR A 70 3.29 33.95 14.45
C THR A 70 3.12 33.34 15.83
N HIS A 71 1.95 32.76 16.11
CA HIS A 71 1.64 32.05 17.33
C HIS A 71 1.27 30.60 17.01
N PHE A 72 1.84 29.67 17.77
CA PHE A 72 1.75 28.25 17.51
C PHE A 72 1.26 27.52 18.75
N ILE A 73 -0.06 27.20 18.77
CA ILE A 73 -0.66 26.39 19.83
C ILE A 73 -0.11 24.97 19.77
N VAL A 74 -0.19 24.25 20.90
CA VAL A 74 0.35 22.88 21.01
C VAL A 74 -0.25 21.91 20.02
N ARG A 75 0.54 20.95 19.54
CA ARG A 75 0.20 19.84 18.68
C ARG A 75 -0.14 20.25 17.24
N ARG A 76 -0.87 19.38 16.52
CA ARG A 76 -1.13 19.46 15.09
C ARG A 76 -2.31 20.38 14.77
N HIS A 77 -2.07 21.37 13.89
CA HIS A 77 -3.11 22.24 13.35
C HIS A 77 -3.06 22.17 11.82
N LYS A 78 -4.16 21.71 11.22
CA LYS A 78 -4.32 21.58 9.77
C LYS A 78 -4.97 22.83 9.19
N ASP A 79 -4.66 23.12 7.92
CA ASP A 79 -5.35 24.15 7.12
C ASP A 79 -5.40 25.54 7.77
N VAL A 80 -4.36 25.92 8.51
CA VAL A 80 -4.32 27.15 9.31
C VAL A 80 -4.42 28.39 8.44
N PHE A 81 -3.75 28.39 7.27
CA PHE A 81 -3.81 29.50 6.33
C PHE A 81 -3.52 29.02 4.90
N LYS A 82 -3.79 29.90 3.96
CA LYS A 82 -3.50 29.65 2.54
C LYS A 82 -2.67 30.78 1.93
N VAL A 83 -1.85 30.42 0.99
CA VAL A 83 -1.14 31.35 0.11
C VAL A 83 -1.66 31.18 -1.31
N VAL A 84 -2.14 32.27 -1.91
CA VAL A 84 -2.58 32.24 -3.30
C VAL A 84 -1.36 32.37 -4.21
N VAL A 85 -1.22 31.42 -5.16
CA VAL A 85 -0.19 31.46 -6.20
C VAL A 85 -0.84 31.57 -7.58
N PRO A 86 -0.18 32.22 -8.55
CA PRO A 86 -0.79 32.49 -9.85
C PRO A 86 -0.95 31.21 -10.69
N LYS A 87 -1.79 31.26 -11.71
CA LYS A 87 -2.07 30.11 -12.62
C LYS A 87 -0.84 29.59 -13.37
N ASP A 88 0.17 30.41 -13.55
CA ASP A 88 1.46 30.09 -14.19
C ASP A 88 2.55 29.72 -13.20
N PHE A 89 2.18 29.38 -11.94
CA PHE A 89 3.13 28.98 -10.91
C PHE A 89 3.95 27.73 -11.32
N GLY A 90 3.34 26.77 -12.00
CA GLY A 90 4.02 25.60 -12.59
C GLY A 90 4.79 24.77 -11.55
N ASP A 91 6.03 24.43 -11.86
CA ASP A 91 6.89 23.59 -11.03
C ASP A 91 7.65 24.39 -9.93
N GLN A 92 7.31 25.65 -9.72
CA GLN A 92 7.89 26.45 -8.65
C GLN A 92 7.51 25.86 -7.28
N LYS A 93 8.32 26.22 -6.29
CA LYS A 93 8.07 25.85 -4.88
C LYS A 93 7.89 27.10 -4.05
N LEU A 94 7.01 26.99 -3.07
CA LEU A 94 6.83 28.00 -2.02
C LEU A 94 7.30 27.37 -0.72
N GLU A 95 8.49 27.70 -0.25
CA GLU A 95 9.06 27.13 0.97
C GLU A 95 8.71 27.97 2.18
N TRP A 96 8.17 27.33 3.22
CA TRP A 96 7.97 27.92 4.53
C TRP A 96 8.97 27.37 5.54
N ALA A 97 9.73 28.25 6.19
CA ALA A 97 10.71 27.92 7.20
C ALA A 97 10.31 28.46 8.58
N LEU A 98 10.44 27.62 9.60
CA LEU A 98 10.21 27.94 11.02
C LEU A 98 11.41 27.52 11.85
N THR A 99 11.89 28.42 12.71
CA THR A 99 12.95 28.14 13.69
C THR A 99 12.42 28.41 15.09
N ALA A 100 12.40 27.39 15.95
CA ALA A 100 12.06 27.52 17.36
C ALA A 100 12.98 26.64 18.20
N HIS A 101 13.37 27.10 19.37
CA HIS A 101 14.35 26.41 20.25
C HIS A 101 15.64 25.99 19.51
N GLY A 102 16.09 26.79 18.54
CA GLY A 102 17.28 26.51 17.74
C GLY A 102 17.11 25.36 16.73
N GLN A 103 15.89 24.87 16.51
CA GLN A 103 15.56 23.85 15.51
C GLN A 103 14.81 24.50 14.35
N THR A 104 15.37 24.39 13.15
CA THR A 104 14.72 24.88 11.92
C THR A 104 14.05 23.71 11.20
N ALA A 105 12.77 23.87 10.90
CA ALA A 105 12.00 22.98 10.05
C ALA A 105 11.48 23.73 8.83
N LYS A 106 11.39 23.04 7.68
CA LYS A 106 10.97 23.62 6.40
C LYS A 106 10.00 22.70 5.71
N VAL A 107 9.08 23.30 4.93
CA VAL A 107 8.20 22.55 4.03
C VAL A 107 8.05 23.31 2.72
N SER A 108 7.94 22.57 1.60
CA SER A 108 7.71 23.13 0.27
C SER A 108 6.28 22.87 -0.19
N GLY A 109 5.52 23.93 -0.45
CA GLY A 109 4.28 23.86 -1.20
C GLY A 109 4.55 23.73 -2.70
N THR A 110 3.89 22.77 -3.35
CA THR A 110 4.04 22.46 -4.78
C THR A 110 2.68 22.16 -5.41
N LEU A 111 2.59 22.26 -6.73
CA LEU A 111 1.40 21.85 -7.49
C LEU A 111 1.48 20.39 -7.97
N ASN A 112 2.24 19.53 -7.26
CA ASN A 112 2.23 18.11 -7.55
C ASN A 112 0.82 17.55 -7.35
N PRO A 113 0.22 16.85 -8.33
CA PRO A 113 -1.15 16.34 -8.25
C PRO A 113 -1.47 15.49 -7.02
N VAL A 114 -0.49 14.81 -6.43
CA VAL A 114 -0.70 14.03 -5.19
C VAL A 114 -1.14 14.90 -4.00
N TRP A 115 -0.85 16.20 -4.05
CA TRP A 115 -1.23 17.18 -3.04
C TRP A 115 -2.52 17.95 -3.38
N MET A 116 -3.18 17.65 -4.50
CA MET A 116 -4.47 18.27 -4.81
C MET A 116 -5.50 17.85 -3.77
N ILE A 117 -6.19 18.85 -3.20
CA ILE A 117 -7.27 18.64 -2.24
C ILE A 117 -8.60 19.04 -2.86
N ASP A 118 -9.64 18.23 -2.62
CA ASP A 118 -11.00 18.55 -3.04
C ASP A 118 -11.78 19.20 -1.90
N ARG A 119 -11.55 20.47 -1.67
CA ARG A 119 -12.30 21.22 -0.66
C ARG A 119 -13.74 21.50 -1.03
N LEU A 120 -14.03 21.54 -2.32
CA LEU A 120 -15.34 21.94 -2.83
C LEU A 120 -16.09 20.81 -3.53
N ARG A 121 -15.46 19.61 -3.69
CA ARG A 121 -15.97 18.51 -4.52
C ARG A 121 -16.40 18.95 -5.92
N THR A 122 -15.80 20.04 -6.41
CA THR A 122 -16.13 20.68 -7.70
C THR A 122 -15.01 20.60 -8.70
N THR A 123 -13.87 20.10 -8.35
CA THR A 123 -12.75 19.87 -9.27
C THR A 123 -13.09 18.72 -10.19
N ARG A 124 -13.86 19.04 -11.24
CA ARG A 124 -14.05 18.13 -12.35
C ARG A 124 -12.70 18.02 -13.06
N GLY A 125 -12.15 16.81 -13.10
CA GLY A 125 -10.90 16.53 -13.78
C GLY A 125 -10.89 17.15 -15.17
N GLY A 126 -9.87 17.92 -15.44
CA GLY A 126 -9.67 18.48 -16.77
C GLY A 126 -9.44 17.38 -17.81
N ASN A 127 -9.53 17.78 -19.05
CA ASN A 127 -9.45 16.98 -20.27
C ASN A 127 -8.72 15.64 -20.15
N SER A 128 -9.39 14.60 -20.62
CA SER A 128 -8.79 13.30 -20.91
C SER A 128 -7.70 13.49 -21.97
N GLU A 129 -6.45 13.57 -21.57
CA GLU A 129 -5.35 13.29 -22.48
C GLU A 129 -5.39 11.80 -22.80
N LYS A 130 -5.04 11.46 -24.03
CA LYS A 130 -5.13 10.10 -24.56
C LYS A 130 -4.13 9.16 -23.88
N ILE A 131 -4.38 8.81 -22.62
CA ILE A 131 -3.52 7.87 -21.87
C ILE A 131 -3.66 6.45 -22.44
N ASP A 132 -4.83 6.12 -23.00
CA ASP A 132 -5.12 4.79 -23.59
C ASP A 132 -4.28 4.43 -24.82
N SER A 133 -3.58 5.40 -25.43
CA SER A 133 -2.70 5.18 -26.60
C SER A 133 -1.22 5.22 -26.24
N ASN A 134 -0.87 5.40 -24.99
CA ASN A 134 0.51 5.46 -24.53
C ASN A 134 1.21 4.09 -24.63
N THR A 135 2.42 4.06 -25.16
CA THR A 135 3.21 2.84 -25.35
C THR A 135 4.53 2.92 -24.57
N PRO A 136 5.06 1.78 -24.06
CA PRO A 136 6.34 1.78 -23.36
C PRO A 136 7.49 2.30 -24.24
N PRO A 137 8.43 3.06 -23.66
CA PRO A 137 9.63 3.51 -24.37
C PRO A 137 10.40 2.36 -25.02
N HIS A 138 10.87 2.56 -26.23
CA HIS A 138 11.80 1.65 -26.89
C HIS A 138 13.24 1.99 -26.45
N VAL A 139 13.94 1.04 -25.81
CA VAL A 139 15.24 1.26 -25.17
C VAL A 139 16.32 0.34 -25.75
N VAL A 140 17.47 0.92 -26.06
CA VAL A 140 18.66 0.19 -26.48
C VAL A 140 19.88 0.71 -25.74
N VAL A 141 20.66 -0.17 -25.09
CA VAL A 141 21.96 0.17 -24.58
C VAL A 141 23.01 -0.18 -25.65
N GLN A 142 23.80 0.83 -26.03
CA GLN A 142 24.82 0.63 -27.07
C GLN A 142 25.90 -0.36 -26.61
N PRO A 143 26.47 -1.15 -27.52
CA PRO A 143 27.59 -2.02 -27.19
C PRO A 143 28.74 -1.22 -26.57
N PHE A 144 29.34 -1.73 -25.52
CA PHE A 144 30.50 -1.17 -24.86
C PHE A 144 31.61 -2.25 -24.74
N GLU A 145 32.86 -1.83 -24.76
CA GLU A 145 33.96 -2.76 -24.54
C GLU A 145 34.08 -3.05 -23.04
N ALA A 146 33.82 -4.30 -22.69
CA ALA A 146 33.70 -4.77 -21.31
C ALA A 146 35.00 -5.47 -20.83
N SER A 147 36.12 -4.79 -20.87
CA SER A 147 37.37 -5.31 -20.30
C SER A 147 38.10 -4.21 -19.54
N ILE A 148 37.84 -4.09 -18.24
CA ILE A 148 38.49 -3.10 -17.38
C ILE A 148 39.27 -3.83 -16.31
N VAL A 149 40.58 -3.55 -16.27
CA VAL A 149 41.53 -4.06 -15.26
C VAL A 149 41.51 -3.09 -14.07
N GLU A 150 41.13 -3.63 -12.88
CA GLU A 150 41.04 -2.99 -11.55
C GLU A 150 39.75 -2.21 -11.25
N PRO A 151 39.40 -1.95 -9.94
CA PRO A 151 38.13 -1.35 -9.58
C PRO A 151 37.92 -0.07 -10.39
N GLY A 152 37.15 -0.24 -11.46
CA GLY A 152 37.05 0.68 -12.56
C GLY A 152 35.65 1.19 -12.77
N SER A 153 35.55 2.13 -13.68
CA SER A 153 34.24 2.65 -14.08
C SER A 153 33.95 2.36 -15.55
N VAL A 154 32.70 2.06 -15.86
CA VAL A 154 32.18 1.88 -17.22
C VAL A 154 31.12 2.92 -17.49
N THR A 155 31.19 3.57 -18.66
CA THR A 155 30.13 4.48 -19.12
C THR A 155 29.24 3.74 -20.10
N PHE A 156 27.93 3.79 -19.86
CA PHE A 156 26.91 3.22 -20.72
C PHE A 156 26.17 4.32 -21.45
N ASN A 157 25.98 4.16 -22.76
CA ASN A 157 25.18 5.04 -23.58
C ASN A 157 23.84 4.36 -23.83
N LEU A 158 22.78 4.90 -23.23
CA LEU A 158 21.43 4.42 -23.43
C LEU A 158 20.71 5.29 -24.46
N LEU A 159 20.09 4.64 -25.43
CA LEU A 159 19.21 5.26 -26.42
C LEU A 159 17.78 4.89 -26.11
N ALA A 160 16.90 5.86 -26.05
CA ALA A 160 15.46 5.63 -25.84
C ALA A 160 14.64 6.51 -26.79
N THR A 161 13.59 5.91 -27.35
CA THR A 161 12.57 6.61 -28.15
C THR A 161 11.20 6.29 -27.59
N ASP A 162 10.26 7.22 -27.72
CA ASP A 162 8.94 7.17 -27.13
C ASP A 162 7.91 7.81 -28.05
N ASP A 163 6.62 7.54 -27.83
CA ASP A 163 5.52 8.15 -28.59
C ASP A 163 5.20 9.60 -28.18
N GLY A 164 5.86 10.09 -27.13
CA GLY A 164 5.71 11.44 -26.60
C GLY A 164 4.55 11.61 -25.61
N LEU A 165 3.95 10.51 -25.17
CA LEU A 165 2.91 10.50 -24.14
C LEU A 165 3.50 10.05 -22.78
N PRO A 166 2.92 10.50 -21.65
CA PRO A 166 1.85 11.49 -21.56
C PRO A 166 2.33 12.91 -21.85
N GLU A 167 1.43 13.74 -22.31
CA GLU A 167 1.70 15.17 -22.45
C GLU A 167 1.28 15.94 -21.20
N ARG A 168 2.10 16.92 -20.81
CA ARG A 168 1.75 17.91 -19.80
C ARG A 168 1.82 19.31 -20.42
N ALA A 169 0.69 20.02 -20.39
CA ALA A 169 0.58 21.33 -21.03
C ALA A 169 0.95 21.33 -22.54
N GLY A 170 0.58 20.28 -23.27
CA GLY A 170 0.85 20.13 -24.70
C GLY A 170 2.32 19.83 -25.04
N LYS A 171 3.08 19.33 -24.08
CA LYS A 171 4.47 18.88 -24.26
C LYS A 171 4.67 17.50 -23.65
N PRO A 172 5.43 16.61 -24.28
CA PRO A 172 5.81 15.34 -23.68
C PRO A 172 6.41 15.55 -22.28
N VAL A 173 6.01 14.72 -21.31
CA VAL A 173 6.62 14.70 -19.97
C VAL A 173 8.08 14.32 -20.08
N GLY A 174 8.39 13.47 -21.05
CA GLY A 174 9.73 12.99 -21.35
C GLY A 174 10.18 11.86 -20.44
N MET A 175 11.09 11.06 -20.96
CA MET A 175 11.55 9.84 -20.33
C MET A 175 12.59 10.09 -19.24
N THR A 176 12.63 9.18 -18.27
CA THR A 176 13.66 9.11 -17.22
C THR A 176 14.29 7.72 -17.23
N ALA A 177 15.62 7.65 -17.19
CA ALA A 177 16.38 6.41 -17.05
C ALA A 177 16.91 6.28 -15.61
N MET A 178 16.72 5.10 -15.00
CA MET A 178 17.22 4.75 -13.68
C MET A 178 18.03 3.45 -13.76
N TRP A 179 19.20 3.44 -13.09
CA TRP A 179 20.12 2.32 -13.13
C TRP A 179 20.32 1.70 -11.76
N SER A 180 20.41 0.37 -11.74
CA SER A 180 20.64 -0.41 -10.53
C SER A 180 21.56 -1.61 -10.80
N LYS A 181 22.21 -2.11 -9.74
CA LYS A 181 22.88 -3.40 -9.79
C LYS A 181 21.84 -4.51 -9.68
N TYR A 182 21.81 -5.37 -10.67
CA TYR A 182 20.91 -6.53 -10.67
C TYR A 182 21.59 -7.77 -10.09
N ARG A 183 22.86 -8.04 -10.46
CA ARG A 183 23.71 -9.13 -9.94
C ARG A 183 25.17 -8.71 -9.95
N GLY A 184 25.98 -9.31 -9.10
CA GLY A 184 27.44 -9.17 -9.07
C GLY A 184 27.98 -8.96 -7.65
N PRO A 185 29.27 -9.21 -7.43
CA PRO A 185 29.91 -8.99 -6.15
C PRO A 185 30.02 -7.50 -5.82
N GLY A 186 30.26 -7.16 -4.55
CA GLY A 186 30.49 -5.79 -4.11
C GLY A 186 29.35 -4.82 -4.40
N SER A 187 29.63 -3.52 -4.27
CA SER A 187 28.72 -2.43 -4.58
C SER A 187 28.99 -1.79 -5.92
N VAL A 188 27.96 -1.25 -6.56
CA VAL A 188 28.08 -0.45 -7.77
C VAL A 188 27.44 0.91 -7.50
N ARG A 189 28.18 1.99 -7.75
CA ARG A 189 27.68 3.37 -7.65
C ARG A 189 27.44 3.90 -9.06
N PHE A 190 26.27 4.46 -9.27
CA PHE A 190 25.85 5.01 -10.55
C PHE A 190 25.90 6.53 -10.52
N GLU A 191 26.44 7.13 -11.57
CA GLU A 191 26.61 8.59 -11.72
C GLU A 191 26.16 9.04 -13.12
N PRO A 192 24.97 9.65 -13.22
CA PRO A 192 23.92 9.71 -12.21
C PRO A 192 23.15 8.38 -12.10
N ALA A 193 22.63 8.03 -10.92
CA ALA A 193 21.80 6.84 -10.75
C ALA A 193 20.43 7.00 -11.45
N ARG A 194 19.97 8.24 -11.61
CA ARG A 194 18.76 8.62 -12.35
C ARG A 194 19.06 9.84 -13.22
N SER A 195 18.67 9.78 -14.50
CA SER A 195 18.85 10.89 -15.45
C SER A 195 17.64 11.03 -16.37
N ARG A 196 17.38 12.25 -16.84
CA ARG A 196 16.45 12.45 -17.95
C ARG A 196 17.06 11.96 -19.26
N VAL A 197 16.23 11.37 -20.09
CA VAL A 197 16.58 11.11 -21.49
C VAL A 197 16.47 12.43 -22.24
N THR A 198 17.60 12.91 -22.79
CA THR A 198 17.68 14.16 -23.53
C THR A 198 18.13 13.85 -24.95
N ASP A 199 17.42 14.34 -25.95
CA ASP A 199 17.68 14.05 -27.38
C ASP A 199 17.77 12.52 -27.66
N GLY A 200 16.94 11.75 -26.99
CA GLY A 200 16.91 10.29 -27.09
C GLY A 200 18.08 9.58 -26.41
N ARG A 201 18.83 10.25 -25.53
CA ARG A 201 20.00 9.69 -24.85
C ARG A 201 19.98 9.89 -23.35
N ALA A 202 20.53 8.90 -22.64
CA ALA A 202 20.86 8.99 -21.20
C ALA A 202 22.15 8.22 -20.96
N ASP A 203 23.22 8.96 -20.71
CA ASP A 203 24.52 8.37 -20.39
C ASP A 203 24.65 8.15 -18.88
N MET A 204 25.29 7.05 -18.48
CA MET A 204 25.52 6.71 -17.09
C MET A 204 26.89 6.08 -16.89
N LYS A 205 27.55 6.47 -15.82
CA LYS A 205 28.81 5.88 -15.39
C LYS A 205 28.58 4.99 -14.18
N ALA A 206 28.90 3.70 -14.30
CA ALA A 206 28.91 2.75 -13.19
C ALA A 206 30.33 2.60 -12.63
N ILE A 207 30.46 2.68 -11.30
CA ILE A 207 31.73 2.53 -10.57
C ILE A 207 31.62 1.31 -9.67
N PHE A 208 32.55 0.36 -9.83
CA PHE A 208 32.54 -0.95 -9.20
C PHE A 208 33.56 -1.02 -8.07
N THR A 209 33.19 -1.64 -6.95
CA THR A 209 34.07 -1.78 -5.79
C THR A 209 34.86 -3.09 -5.78
N GLU A 210 34.45 -4.09 -6.52
CA GLU A 210 35.07 -5.40 -6.56
C GLU A 210 35.14 -5.95 -7.99
N PRO A 211 36.15 -6.77 -8.33
CA PRO A 211 36.19 -7.47 -9.60
C PRO A 211 35.14 -8.59 -9.65
N GLY A 212 34.62 -8.89 -10.83
CA GLY A 212 33.67 -9.98 -11.05
C GLY A 212 32.71 -9.73 -12.20
N GLU A 213 31.78 -10.67 -12.40
CA GLU A 213 30.71 -10.51 -13.37
C GLU A 213 29.51 -9.81 -12.74
N TYR A 214 29.02 -8.79 -13.42
CA TYR A 214 27.88 -8.00 -13.02
C TYR A 214 26.79 -8.03 -14.07
N ILE A 215 25.54 -7.96 -13.61
CA ILE A 215 24.40 -7.59 -14.43
C ILE A 215 23.86 -6.27 -13.88
N LEU A 216 23.83 -5.26 -14.72
CA LEU A 216 23.21 -3.97 -14.43
C LEU A 216 21.88 -3.88 -15.13
N GLN A 217 20.92 -3.19 -14.53
CA GLN A 217 19.61 -2.95 -15.09
C GLN A 217 19.37 -1.46 -15.26
N ALA A 218 18.88 -1.08 -16.43
CA ALA A 218 18.33 0.24 -16.71
C ALA A 218 16.81 0.14 -16.84
N VAL A 219 16.08 0.97 -16.12
CA VAL A 219 14.63 1.17 -16.27
C VAL A 219 14.40 2.55 -16.86
N VAL A 220 13.72 2.60 -17.99
CA VAL A 220 13.33 3.86 -18.64
C VAL A 220 11.82 4.00 -18.59
N ASP A 221 11.32 5.03 -17.94
CA ASP A 221 9.90 5.37 -17.83
C ASP A 221 9.62 6.71 -18.55
N ASP A 222 8.40 6.85 -19.08
CA ASP A 222 7.91 8.06 -19.76
C ASP A 222 7.19 9.03 -18.81
N GLY A 223 7.14 8.71 -17.53
CA GLY A 223 6.48 9.51 -16.50
C GLY A 223 4.98 9.24 -16.34
N SER A 224 4.43 8.18 -16.95
CA SER A 224 3.02 7.80 -16.83
C SER A 224 2.73 6.71 -15.84
N GLY A 225 3.71 5.86 -15.49
CA GLY A 225 3.50 4.64 -14.74
C GLY A 225 3.70 4.73 -13.22
N GLU A 226 3.61 3.59 -12.57
CA GLU A 226 3.87 3.42 -11.13
C GLU A 226 5.27 3.92 -10.71
N ALA A 227 6.26 3.75 -11.57
CA ALA A 227 7.61 4.27 -11.37
C ALA A 227 7.66 5.81 -11.25
N ALA A 228 6.66 6.51 -11.80
CA ALA A 228 6.47 7.96 -11.68
C ALA A 228 5.56 8.37 -10.52
N GLY A 229 5.10 7.42 -9.71
CA GLY A 229 4.20 7.68 -8.57
C GLY A 229 2.72 7.84 -8.94
N ASN A 230 2.31 7.43 -10.15
CA ASN A 230 0.93 7.42 -10.57
C ASN A 230 0.30 6.06 -10.24
N PHE A 231 -0.43 5.97 -9.14
CA PHE A 231 -1.09 4.75 -8.69
C PHE A 231 -2.11 4.23 -9.72
N GLY A 232 -2.03 2.92 -10.00
CA GLY A 232 -2.98 2.22 -10.87
C GLY A 232 -2.63 2.21 -12.35
N TYR A 233 -1.53 2.79 -12.78
CA TYR A 233 -1.04 2.78 -14.14
C TYR A 233 0.14 1.82 -14.31
N HIS A 234 -0.07 0.70 -15.01
CA HIS A 234 0.97 -0.30 -15.31
C HIS A 234 1.68 -0.05 -16.65
N CYS A 235 1.63 1.13 -17.17
CA CYS A 235 2.33 1.64 -18.33
C CYS A 235 3.13 2.89 -17.91
N CYS A 236 4.18 3.32 -18.47
CA CYS A 236 4.87 2.71 -19.56
C CYS A 236 6.36 2.82 -19.31
N TRP A 237 7.02 1.71 -19.09
CA TRP A 237 8.46 1.64 -18.93
C TRP A 237 9.03 0.43 -19.65
N THR A 238 10.34 0.50 -19.91
CA THR A 238 11.12 -0.61 -20.45
C THR A 238 12.37 -0.80 -19.63
N ASP A 239 12.65 -2.02 -19.25
CA ASP A 239 13.87 -2.41 -18.57
C ASP A 239 14.83 -3.12 -19.51
N VAL A 240 16.14 -2.80 -19.37
CA VAL A 240 17.22 -3.42 -20.13
C VAL A 240 18.32 -3.85 -19.18
N GLN A 241 18.75 -5.10 -19.31
CA GLN A 241 19.85 -5.65 -18.54
C GLN A 241 21.14 -5.69 -19.35
N VAL A 242 22.25 -5.32 -18.71
CA VAL A 242 23.57 -5.25 -19.32
C VAL A 242 24.57 -6.06 -18.49
N LYS A 243 25.25 -7.01 -19.12
CA LYS A 243 26.35 -7.76 -18.48
C LYS A 243 27.65 -7.00 -18.56
N VAL A 244 28.39 -6.94 -17.45
CA VAL A 244 29.69 -6.29 -17.34
C VAL A 244 30.65 -7.21 -16.59
N THR A 245 31.86 -7.40 -17.11
CA THR A 245 32.92 -8.12 -16.40
C THR A 245 34.02 -7.12 -16.00
N ILE A 246 34.32 -7.06 -14.72
CA ILE A 246 35.35 -6.20 -14.15
C ILE A 246 36.53 -7.05 -13.68
N GLY A 247 37.72 -6.79 -14.26
CA GLY A 247 39.07 -7.27 -13.98
C GLY A 247 39.28 -8.52 -13.13
N GLY A 248 39.99 -9.45 -13.71
CA GLY A 248 40.45 -10.73 -13.19
C GLY A 248 40.56 -11.68 -14.37
N SER A 249 41.74 -12.19 -14.68
CA SER A 249 41.98 -13.05 -15.84
C SER A 249 40.91 -14.11 -15.98
N ALA A 250 40.25 -14.12 -17.12
CA ALA A 250 39.32 -15.17 -17.51
C ALA A 250 40.00 -16.54 -17.41
N SER A 251 39.74 -17.24 -16.32
CA SER A 251 39.92 -18.68 -16.29
C SER A 251 38.69 -19.27 -16.95
N THR A 252 38.76 -19.50 -18.23
CA THR A 252 37.87 -20.39 -18.93
C THR A 252 38.03 -21.77 -18.30
N LYS A 253 37.14 -22.11 -17.40
CA LYS A 253 36.77 -23.50 -17.14
C LYS A 253 35.36 -23.66 -17.60
N ASP A 254 35.28 -24.22 -18.82
CA ASP A 254 34.11 -24.94 -19.27
C ASP A 254 33.79 -26.03 -18.23
N GLY A 255 32.89 -25.68 -17.34
CA GLY A 255 32.21 -26.63 -16.49
C GLY A 255 30.85 -26.86 -17.09
N HIS A 256 30.76 -27.77 -18.03
CA HIS A 256 29.52 -28.43 -18.35
C HIS A 256 28.96 -29.04 -17.06
N LEU A 257 28.11 -28.32 -16.39
CA LEU A 257 27.10 -28.90 -15.52
C LEU A 257 25.98 -29.44 -16.40
N SER A 258 26.29 -30.58 -17.03
CA SER A 258 25.29 -31.52 -17.47
C SER A 258 24.73 -32.19 -16.22
N SER A 259 23.78 -31.54 -15.59
CA SER A 259 22.71 -32.27 -14.93
C SER A 259 21.49 -32.05 -15.81
N ALA A 260 20.90 -33.11 -16.28
CA ALA A 260 19.59 -33.14 -16.84
C ALA A 260 18.60 -32.76 -15.72
N ALA A 261 18.60 -31.48 -15.35
CA ALA A 261 17.50 -30.86 -14.64
C ALA A 261 16.36 -30.89 -15.64
N GLN A 262 15.33 -31.61 -15.34
CA GLN A 262 14.06 -31.61 -16.06
C GLN A 262 13.69 -30.16 -16.33
N ALA A 263 13.64 -29.77 -17.60
CA ALA A 263 13.40 -28.38 -17.99
C ALA A 263 12.09 -27.91 -17.37
N VAL A 264 12.15 -26.83 -16.57
CA VAL A 264 10.96 -26.23 -15.99
C VAL A 264 10.07 -25.67 -17.10
N THR A 265 8.81 -26.11 -17.14
CA THR A 265 7.86 -25.74 -18.19
C THR A 265 6.61 -25.10 -17.60
N PHE A 266 5.88 -24.29 -18.42
CA PHE A 266 4.65 -23.68 -18.00
C PHE A 266 3.61 -24.72 -17.58
N SER A 267 3.32 -25.68 -18.47
CA SER A 267 2.23 -26.64 -18.28
C SER A 267 2.37 -27.49 -17.03
N LYS A 268 3.59 -27.98 -16.76
CA LYS A 268 3.85 -28.88 -15.65
C LYS A 268 4.14 -28.18 -14.34
N ASP A 269 4.98 -27.14 -14.37
CA ASP A 269 5.61 -26.60 -13.16
C ASP A 269 5.02 -25.24 -12.74
N VAL A 270 4.72 -24.35 -13.71
CA VAL A 270 4.29 -22.96 -13.43
C VAL A 270 2.77 -22.84 -13.32
N ALA A 271 2.01 -23.49 -14.21
CA ALA A 271 0.56 -23.40 -14.21
C ALA A 271 -0.07 -23.83 -12.87
N PRO A 272 0.38 -24.91 -12.18
CA PRO A 272 -0.14 -25.25 -10.86
C PRO A 272 0.09 -24.15 -9.81
N ILE A 273 1.26 -23.47 -9.86
CA ILE A 273 1.58 -22.35 -8.96
C ILE A 273 0.65 -21.18 -9.24
N LEU A 274 0.47 -20.81 -10.52
CA LEU A 274 -0.42 -19.73 -10.91
C LEU A 274 -1.87 -20.01 -10.52
N GLN A 275 -2.34 -21.25 -10.69
CA GLN A 275 -3.69 -21.66 -10.27
C GLN A 275 -3.92 -21.46 -8.78
N ARG A 276 -3.00 -21.90 -7.95
CA ARG A 276 -3.13 -21.82 -6.49
C ARG A 276 -3.05 -20.39 -5.97
N SER A 277 -2.13 -19.58 -6.51
CA SER A 277 -1.73 -18.32 -5.85
C SER A 277 -2.07 -17.05 -6.64
N CYS A 278 -2.36 -17.13 -7.95
CA CYS A 278 -2.49 -15.97 -8.82
C CYS A 278 -3.85 -15.90 -9.52
N GLN A 279 -4.35 -17.01 -10.05
CA GLN A 279 -5.52 -17.01 -10.93
C GLN A 279 -6.82 -16.62 -10.24
N SER A 280 -6.89 -16.69 -8.90
CA SER A 280 -8.04 -16.17 -8.14
C SER A 280 -8.30 -14.68 -8.38
N CYS A 281 -7.25 -13.91 -8.74
CA CYS A 281 -7.34 -12.50 -9.12
C CYS A 281 -7.06 -12.29 -10.61
N HIS A 282 -6.12 -13.04 -11.18
CA HIS A 282 -5.68 -12.89 -12.57
C HIS A 282 -6.47 -13.82 -13.51
N HIS A 283 -7.76 -13.54 -13.70
CA HIS A 283 -8.63 -14.16 -14.72
C HIS A 283 -9.55 -13.11 -15.35
N ALA A 284 -10.18 -13.46 -16.45
CA ALA A 284 -11.06 -12.53 -17.15
C ALA A 284 -12.20 -12.03 -16.23
N GLY A 285 -12.53 -10.74 -16.31
CA GLY A 285 -13.59 -10.10 -15.51
C GLY A 285 -13.16 -9.61 -14.13
N THR A 286 -11.86 -9.59 -13.82
CA THR A 286 -11.33 -9.04 -12.56
C THR A 286 -10.64 -7.69 -12.76
N SER A 287 -10.30 -7.01 -11.64
CA SER A 287 -9.52 -5.77 -11.66
C SER A 287 -8.03 -5.98 -11.98
N ALA A 288 -7.55 -7.24 -12.02
CA ALA A 288 -6.18 -7.53 -12.40
C ALA A 288 -5.93 -7.17 -13.88
N PRO A 289 -4.78 -6.56 -14.20
CA PRO A 289 -4.54 -5.99 -15.53
C PRO A 289 -4.43 -7.05 -16.65
N MET A 290 -4.18 -8.32 -16.30
CA MET A 290 -4.06 -9.41 -17.27
C MET A 290 -4.52 -10.74 -16.67
N PRO A 291 -5.17 -11.62 -17.45
CA PRO A 291 -5.42 -12.99 -17.04
C PRO A 291 -4.12 -13.81 -17.11
N LEU A 292 -4.01 -14.82 -16.24
CA LEU A 292 -2.89 -15.77 -16.18
C LEU A 292 -3.39 -17.23 -16.23
N THR A 293 -4.48 -17.47 -16.95
CA THR A 293 -5.15 -18.78 -16.96
C THR A 293 -4.58 -19.75 -17.99
N THR A 294 -3.94 -19.22 -19.02
CA THR A 294 -3.33 -20.00 -20.11
C THR A 294 -1.88 -19.57 -20.35
N PHE A 295 -1.11 -20.45 -21.01
CA PHE A 295 0.24 -20.10 -21.45
C PHE A 295 0.25 -18.84 -22.33
N ARG A 296 -0.69 -18.73 -23.27
CA ARG A 296 -0.79 -17.60 -24.19
C ARG A 296 -1.02 -16.28 -23.46
N GLU A 297 -1.76 -16.29 -22.39
CA GLU A 297 -2.00 -15.11 -21.55
C GLU A 297 -0.81 -14.78 -20.64
N ALA A 298 -0.19 -15.80 -20.02
CA ALA A 298 0.90 -15.59 -19.06
C ALA A 298 2.26 -15.29 -19.75
N ARG A 299 2.54 -15.87 -20.91
CA ARG A 299 3.84 -15.79 -21.58
C ARG A 299 4.30 -14.37 -21.90
N PRO A 300 3.45 -13.46 -22.40
CA PRO A 300 3.85 -12.06 -22.64
C PRO A 300 4.33 -11.35 -21.36
N TRP A 301 3.80 -11.73 -20.22
CA TRP A 301 4.07 -11.14 -18.90
C TRP A 301 5.14 -11.88 -18.11
N ALA A 302 5.79 -12.87 -18.68
CA ALA A 302 6.70 -13.76 -17.95
C ALA A 302 7.78 -13.00 -17.16
N ARG A 303 8.39 -11.95 -17.75
CA ARG A 303 9.39 -11.12 -17.07
C ARG A 303 8.82 -10.37 -15.89
N ALA A 304 7.68 -9.69 -16.08
CA ALA A 304 7.00 -8.97 -15.01
C ALA A 304 6.54 -9.93 -13.89
N ILE A 305 6.01 -11.10 -14.23
CA ILE A 305 5.67 -12.15 -13.25
C ILE A 305 6.90 -12.52 -12.42
N LYS A 306 8.04 -12.81 -13.05
CA LYS A 306 9.28 -13.12 -12.34
C LYS A 306 9.69 -11.98 -11.42
N GLU A 307 9.75 -10.76 -11.92
CA GLU A 307 10.15 -9.58 -11.15
C GLU A 307 9.28 -9.42 -9.90
N ARG A 308 7.96 -9.36 -10.06
CA ARG A 308 7.02 -9.19 -8.95
C ARG A 308 7.04 -10.33 -7.93
N VAL A 309 7.29 -11.56 -8.41
CA VAL A 309 7.38 -12.73 -7.54
C VAL A 309 8.69 -12.73 -6.74
N VAL A 310 9.82 -12.41 -7.39
CA VAL A 310 11.13 -12.33 -6.72
C VAL A 310 11.18 -11.19 -5.70
N LEU A 311 10.57 -10.04 -6.01
CA LEU A 311 10.41 -8.92 -5.09
C LEU A 311 9.36 -9.16 -4.00
N ARG A 312 8.62 -10.28 -4.04
CA ARG A 312 7.53 -10.64 -3.12
C ARG A 312 6.38 -9.63 -3.13
N GLU A 313 6.21 -8.89 -4.20
CA GLU A 313 5.09 -7.99 -4.40
C GLU A 313 3.84 -8.73 -4.87
N MET A 314 4.03 -9.87 -5.58
CA MET A 314 2.96 -10.78 -6.00
C MET A 314 3.29 -12.24 -5.68
N PRO A 315 2.29 -13.00 -5.20
CA PRO A 315 0.97 -12.56 -4.76
C PRO A 315 1.07 -11.64 -3.55
N PRO A 316 0.09 -10.73 -3.32
CA PRO A 316 0.13 -9.81 -2.17
C PRO A 316 -0.05 -10.59 -0.86
N TRP A 317 1.05 -10.89 -0.21
CA TRP A 317 1.13 -11.60 1.07
C TRP A 317 2.41 -11.17 1.79
N HIS A 318 2.27 -10.30 2.79
CA HIS A 318 3.39 -9.54 3.35
C HIS A 318 3.76 -9.97 4.79
N LEU A 319 3.25 -11.11 5.25
CA LEU A 319 3.64 -11.66 6.54
C LEU A 319 5.10 -12.11 6.55
N ASP A 320 5.80 -11.77 7.62
CA ASP A 320 7.13 -12.28 7.92
C ASP A 320 7.06 -13.79 8.15
N LYS A 321 7.73 -14.55 7.29
CA LYS A 321 7.75 -16.02 7.34
C LYS A 321 8.50 -16.58 8.55
N THR A 322 9.22 -15.73 9.28
CA THR A 322 10.07 -16.11 10.42
C THR A 322 9.48 -15.75 11.78
N ALA A 323 8.39 -14.95 11.80
CA ALA A 323 7.81 -14.43 13.02
C ALA A 323 6.32 -14.75 13.16
N GLY A 324 5.91 -15.08 14.37
CA GLY A 324 4.50 -15.32 14.72
C GLY A 324 3.90 -16.59 14.13
N ILE A 325 2.59 -16.61 14.09
CA ILE A 325 1.80 -17.74 13.55
C ILE A 325 1.90 -17.75 12.04
N GLN A 326 2.12 -18.93 11.46
CA GLN A 326 2.32 -19.11 10.02
C GLN A 326 1.16 -19.85 9.32
N HIS A 327 0.10 -20.21 10.02
CA HIS A 327 -1.00 -21.01 9.49
C HIS A 327 -2.29 -20.18 9.35
N TYR A 328 -2.60 -19.83 8.10
CA TYR A 328 -3.74 -18.98 7.72
C TYR A 328 -4.63 -19.64 6.69
N LYS A 329 -5.95 -19.42 6.77
CA LYS A 329 -6.94 -19.98 5.83
C LYS A 329 -6.79 -19.45 4.41
N ASN A 330 -6.37 -18.20 4.27
CA ASN A 330 -6.29 -17.49 3.00
C ASN A 330 -4.85 -17.24 2.53
N ASP A 331 -3.89 -18.07 2.98
CA ASP A 331 -2.49 -17.97 2.56
C ASP A 331 -2.36 -18.28 1.07
N ARG A 332 -1.92 -17.26 0.32
CA ARG A 332 -1.61 -17.32 -1.11
C ARG A 332 -0.13 -17.16 -1.41
N SER A 333 0.69 -17.12 -0.39
CA SER A 333 2.13 -16.91 -0.54
C SER A 333 2.81 -18.01 -1.34
N LEU A 334 3.96 -17.68 -1.89
CA LEU A 334 4.84 -18.61 -2.56
C LEU A 334 5.96 -19.07 -1.63
N SER A 335 6.34 -20.35 -1.75
CA SER A 335 7.56 -20.88 -1.17
C SER A 335 8.78 -20.44 -2.00
N GLU A 336 9.98 -20.49 -1.40
CA GLU A 336 11.24 -20.19 -2.10
C GLU A 336 11.44 -21.09 -3.34
N ALA A 337 11.01 -22.35 -3.25
CA ALA A 337 11.07 -23.28 -4.37
C ALA A 337 10.16 -22.84 -5.53
N GLU A 338 8.94 -22.37 -5.24
CA GLU A 338 8.01 -21.89 -6.26
C GLU A 338 8.48 -20.57 -6.88
N ILE A 339 9.04 -19.67 -6.08
CA ILE A 339 9.67 -18.44 -6.58
C ILE A 339 10.81 -18.79 -7.53
N SER A 340 11.67 -19.72 -7.13
CA SER A 340 12.77 -20.21 -7.96
C SER A 340 12.28 -20.90 -9.24
N THR A 341 11.22 -21.70 -9.16
CA THR A 341 10.61 -22.37 -10.32
C THR A 341 10.12 -21.34 -11.35
N ILE A 342 9.40 -20.31 -10.92
CA ILE A 342 8.95 -19.24 -11.81
C ILE A 342 10.14 -18.48 -12.40
N ALA A 343 11.14 -18.14 -11.58
CA ALA A 343 12.34 -17.45 -12.06
C ALA A 343 13.09 -18.28 -13.12
N TRP A 344 13.29 -19.56 -12.86
CA TRP A 344 13.94 -20.49 -13.79
C TRP A 344 13.16 -20.68 -15.10
N TRP A 345 11.84 -20.81 -15.01
CA TRP A 345 10.99 -20.85 -16.19
C TRP A 345 11.22 -19.65 -17.11
N VAL A 346 11.24 -18.46 -16.54
CA VAL A 346 11.45 -17.22 -17.32
C VAL A 346 12.85 -17.15 -17.88
N ASP A 347 13.89 -17.47 -17.08
CA ASP A 347 15.30 -17.44 -17.50
C ASP A 347 15.62 -18.46 -18.60
N SER A 348 14.90 -19.58 -18.65
CA SER A 348 15.01 -20.58 -19.70
C SER A 348 14.20 -20.25 -20.96
N GLY A 349 13.68 -19.03 -21.10
CA GLY A 349 12.93 -18.59 -22.27
C GLY A 349 11.43 -18.83 -22.17
N ALA A 350 10.92 -19.13 -20.98
CA ALA A 350 9.52 -19.39 -20.67
C ALA A 350 8.87 -20.42 -21.62
N PRO A 351 9.35 -21.68 -21.66
CA PRO A 351 8.80 -22.70 -22.53
C PRO A 351 7.40 -23.15 -22.08
N GLU A 352 6.54 -23.51 -23.05
CA GLU A 352 5.19 -24.01 -22.76
C GLU A 352 5.19 -25.40 -22.11
N GLY A 353 6.00 -26.29 -22.63
CA GLY A 353 5.97 -27.68 -22.23
C GLY A 353 4.91 -28.50 -22.95
N ASN A 354 4.60 -29.68 -22.41
CA ASN A 354 3.58 -30.56 -22.99
C ASN A 354 2.19 -30.14 -22.50
N ALA A 355 1.30 -29.80 -23.42
CA ALA A 355 -0.07 -29.40 -23.09
C ALA A 355 -0.87 -30.45 -22.30
N ALA A 356 -0.51 -31.75 -22.44
CA ALA A 356 -1.14 -32.82 -21.67
C ALA A 356 -0.79 -32.81 -20.17
N GLU A 357 0.24 -32.06 -19.75
CA GLU A 357 0.66 -31.89 -18.36
C GLU A 357 0.00 -30.66 -17.72
N MET A 358 -0.81 -29.89 -18.49
CA MET A 358 -1.54 -28.77 -17.98
C MET A 358 -2.57 -29.23 -16.94
N PRO A 359 -2.61 -28.64 -15.73
CA PRO A 359 -3.65 -28.98 -14.78
C PRO A 359 -5.03 -28.59 -15.31
N PRO A 360 -6.11 -29.29 -14.89
CA PRO A 360 -7.46 -28.92 -15.27
C PRO A 360 -7.72 -27.44 -15.00
N PRO A 361 -8.35 -26.69 -15.93
CA PRO A 361 -8.63 -25.28 -15.73
C PRO A 361 -9.55 -25.08 -14.51
N LEU A 362 -9.27 -24.04 -13.74
CA LEU A 362 -10.14 -23.62 -12.64
C LEU A 362 -11.45 -23.02 -13.21
N THR A 363 -12.55 -23.32 -12.54
CA THR A 363 -13.82 -22.63 -12.78
C THR A 363 -13.88 -21.45 -11.82
N PHE A 364 -13.95 -20.23 -12.37
CA PHE A 364 -14.11 -19.03 -11.57
C PHE A 364 -15.60 -18.69 -11.46
N ALA A 365 -15.97 -18.16 -10.30
CA ALA A 365 -17.31 -17.59 -10.12
C ALA A 365 -17.52 -16.48 -11.17
N SER A 366 -18.72 -16.42 -11.75
CA SER A 366 -19.06 -15.30 -12.64
C SER A 366 -19.02 -13.98 -11.87
N GLU A 367 -18.88 -12.85 -12.56
CA GLU A 367 -18.92 -11.52 -11.93
C GLU A 367 -20.16 -11.30 -11.06
N ASN A 368 -21.26 -12.01 -11.38
CA ASN A 368 -22.53 -11.96 -10.64
C ASN A 368 -22.58 -12.92 -9.45
N GLU A 369 -21.60 -13.81 -9.29
CA GLU A 369 -21.56 -14.76 -8.18
C GLU A 369 -20.75 -14.18 -7.00
N TRP A 370 -21.26 -14.40 -5.80
CA TRP A 370 -20.64 -13.97 -4.57
C TRP A 370 -19.70 -15.06 -4.01
N PHE A 371 -18.53 -14.68 -3.52
CA PHE A 371 -17.59 -15.60 -2.86
C PHE A 371 -18.25 -16.31 -1.67
N ILE A 372 -19.12 -15.61 -0.95
CA ILE A 372 -19.90 -16.19 0.16
C ILE A 372 -21.02 -17.11 -0.30
N GLY A 373 -21.18 -17.37 -1.59
CA GLY A 373 -22.29 -18.09 -2.20
C GLY A 373 -23.57 -17.23 -2.28
N LYS A 374 -24.73 -17.82 -2.58
CA LYS A 374 -26.00 -17.08 -2.74
C LYS A 374 -26.33 -16.26 -1.50
N PRO A 375 -26.42 -14.91 -1.59
CA PRO A 375 -26.77 -14.05 -0.47
C PRO A 375 -28.24 -14.18 -0.06
N ASP A 376 -28.52 -13.87 1.20
CA ASP A 376 -29.87 -13.72 1.73
C ASP A 376 -30.38 -12.28 1.65
N LEU A 377 -29.47 -11.30 1.67
CA LEU A 377 -29.76 -9.87 1.59
C LEU A 377 -28.65 -9.14 0.83
N LEU A 378 -29.05 -8.22 -0.04
CA LEU A 378 -28.16 -7.27 -0.72
C LEU A 378 -28.55 -5.85 -0.30
N VAL A 379 -27.56 -5.05 0.08
CA VAL A 379 -27.73 -3.62 0.36
C VAL A 379 -26.77 -2.85 -0.52
N THR A 380 -27.31 -1.97 -1.36
CA THR A 380 -26.54 -1.22 -2.36
C THR A 380 -26.54 0.26 -1.99
N THR A 381 -25.45 0.97 -2.28
CA THR A 381 -25.38 2.44 -2.14
C THR A 381 -26.53 3.09 -2.91
N PRO A 382 -27.23 4.10 -2.32
CA PRO A 382 -28.45 4.64 -2.91
C PRO A 382 -28.22 5.43 -4.20
N GLN A 383 -27.00 6.00 -4.37
CA GLN A 383 -26.67 6.86 -5.51
C GLN A 383 -25.52 6.27 -6.32
N ASP A 384 -25.60 6.45 -7.66
CA ASP A 384 -24.46 6.22 -8.53
C ASP A 384 -23.42 7.31 -8.30
N PHE A 385 -22.16 6.89 -8.25
CA PHE A 385 -21.03 7.80 -8.19
C PHE A 385 -20.33 7.85 -9.55
N THR A 386 -20.01 9.06 -10.01
CA THR A 386 -19.22 9.28 -11.23
C THR A 386 -17.85 9.77 -10.84
N MET A 387 -16.80 9.00 -11.20
CA MET A 387 -15.42 9.43 -11.10
C MET A 387 -14.94 9.97 -12.44
N TYR A 388 -14.36 11.16 -12.40
CA TYR A 388 -13.82 11.82 -13.58
C TYR A 388 -12.46 11.24 -13.99
N PRO A 389 -12.03 11.42 -15.26
CA PRO A 389 -10.78 10.84 -15.77
C PRO A 389 -9.52 11.22 -14.98
N LYS A 390 -9.49 12.42 -14.44
CA LYS A 390 -8.38 12.98 -13.66
C LYS A 390 -8.94 13.78 -12.49
N GLY A 391 -8.18 13.87 -11.41
CA GLY A 391 -8.53 14.64 -10.22
C GLY A 391 -7.96 14.01 -8.97
N PRO A 392 -8.22 14.64 -7.82
CA PRO A 392 -7.84 14.07 -6.53
C PRO A 392 -8.66 12.82 -6.20
N ASP A 393 -8.17 12.04 -5.25
CA ASP A 393 -8.95 10.99 -4.62
C ASP A 393 -10.18 11.57 -3.93
N TRP A 394 -11.28 10.81 -3.93
CA TRP A 394 -12.55 11.23 -3.34
C TRP A 394 -12.96 10.31 -2.20
N TRP A 395 -13.32 10.90 -1.07
CA TRP A 395 -13.94 10.22 0.07
C TRP A 395 -15.40 10.63 0.17
N ILE A 396 -16.30 9.66 0.12
CA ILE A 396 -17.75 9.91 0.10
C ILE A 396 -18.46 8.94 1.01
N ASP A 397 -19.27 9.49 1.92
CA ASP A 397 -20.20 8.71 2.72
C ASP A 397 -21.54 8.54 2.00
N GLN A 398 -22.01 7.31 1.91
CA GLN A 398 -23.38 7.00 1.49
C GLN A 398 -24.08 6.17 2.57
N PHE A 399 -25.36 6.44 2.80
CA PHE A 399 -26.13 5.81 3.87
C PHE A 399 -27.27 5.00 3.28
N ALA A 400 -27.42 3.75 3.72
CA ALA A 400 -28.48 2.87 3.28
C ALA A 400 -29.17 2.18 4.46
N ASP A 401 -30.51 2.03 4.37
CA ASP A 401 -31.30 1.31 5.36
C ASP A 401 -31.31 -0.17 5.06
N MET A 402 -31.16 -0.99 6.10
CA MET A 402 -31.11 -2.44 5.99
C MET A 402 -32.50 -3.04 6.10
N GLN A 403 -33.49 -2.85 5.56
CA GLN A 403 -34.85 -3.45 5.53
C GLN A 403 -34.99 -4.80 6.31
N LEU A 404 -34.42 -4.86 7.55
CA LEU A 404 -34.50 -6.04 8.40
C LEU A 404 -35.84 -6.04 9.16
N ASP A 405 -36.60 -7.15 9.08
CA ASP A 405 -37.86 -7.37 9.80
C ASP A 405 -37.64 -7.79 11.27
N GLU A 406 -36.46 -8.35 11.57
CA GLU A 406 -36.05 -8.83 12.89
C GLU A 406 -34.51 -8.76 13.02
N ASP A 407 -33.99 -9.00 14.21
CA ASP A 407 -32.56 -9.16 14.45
C ASP A 407 -32.01 -10.38 13.70
N ARG A 408 -30.88 -10.25 13.02
CA ARG A 408 -30.28 -11.31 12.21
C ARG A 408 -28.81 -11.55 12.57
N TRP A 409 -28.41 -12.81 12.55
CA TRP A 409 -27.02 -13.20 12.75
C TRP A 409 -26.32 -13.41 11.41
N ILE A 410 -25.30 -12.60 11.14
CA ILE A 410 -24.43 -12.75 9.96
C ILE A 410 -23.60 -14.02 10.12
N LYS A 411 -23.57 -14.84 9.07
CA LYS A 411 -22.67 -15.99 8.90
C LYS A 411 -21.51 -15.65 7.97
N ALA A 412 -21.79 -14.86 6.95
CA ALA A 412 -20.78 -14.38 6.00
C ALA A 412 -21.25 -13.05 5.38
N MET A 413 -20.29 -12.27 4.88
CA MET A 413 -20.55 -11.00 4.19
C MET A 413 -19.46 -10.69 3.17
N GLU A 414 -19.83 -9.95 2.12
CA GLU A 414 -18.93 -9.56 1.04
C GLU A 414 -19.35 -8.23 0.45
N ILE A 415 -18.40 -7.37 0.15
CA ILE A 415 -18.64 -6.10 -0.56
C ILE A 415 -18.12 -6.23 -1.99
N LYS A 416 -18.95 -5.80 -2.94
CA LYS A 416 -18.56 -5.69 -4.36
C LYS A 416 -18.90 -4.31 -4.91
N PRO A 417 -17.90 -3.53 -5.34
CA PRO A 417 -18.12 -2.41 -6.25
C PRO A 417 -18.58 -2.94 -7.62
N SER A 418 -19.48 -2.23 -8.28
CA SER A 418 -19.83 -2.53 -9.68
C SER A 418 -18.68 -2.23 -10.64
N ASN A 419 -17.78 -1.34 -10.23
CA ASN A 419 -16.58 -0.98 -10.97
C ASN A 419 -15.36 -0.90 -10.04
N PRO A 420 -14.62 -2.02 -9.88
CA PRO A 420 -13.46 -2.07 -8.99
C PRO A 420 -12.25 -1.26 -9.50
N LYS A 421 -12.28 -0.76 -10.75
CA LYS A 421 -11.18 0.04 -11.32
C LYS A 421 -11.00 1.39 -10.65
N ILE A 422 -12.06 1.94 -10.06
CA ILE A 422 -12.06 3.29 -9.45
C ILE A 422 -12.28 3.26 -7.94
N VAL A 423 -12.42 2.09 -7.33
CA VAL A 423 -12.64 1.95 -5.88
C VAL A 423 -11.39 1.39 -5.22
N HIS A 424 -10.67 2.24 -4.47
CA HIS A 424 -9.51 1.82 -3.70
C HIS A 424 -9.93 0.95 -2.52
N HIS A 425 -10.86 1.46 -1.72
CA HIS A 425 -11.52 0.70 -0.65
C HIS A 425 -12.94 1.22 -0.39
N CYS A 426 -13.73 0.40 0.29
CA CYS A 426 -15.02 0.74 0.84
C CYS A 426 -15.10 0.14 2.25
N VAL A 427 -15.21 0.98 3.27
CA VAL A 427 -15.46 0.53 4.63
C VAL A 427 -16.93 0.68 4.96
N VAL A 428 -17.60 -0.40 5.33
CA VAL A 428 -18.99 -0.37 5.76
C VAL A 428 -19.07 -0.38 7.28
N TYR A 429 -19.80 0.59 7.82
CA TYR A 429 -20.05 0.74 9.25
C TYR A 429 -21.52 0.48 9.58
N VAL A 430 -21.75 -0.09 10.75
CA VAL A 430 -23.09 -0.29 11.33
C VAL A 430 -23.45 0.93 12.16
N ILE A 431 -24.58 1.53 11.87
CA ILE A 431 -25.21 2.54 12.71
C ILE A 431 -26.37 1.86 13.44
N GLU A 432 -26.24 1.70 14.74
CA GLU A 432 -27.24 1.06 15.58
C GLU A 432 -28.54 1.90 15.64
N PRO A 433 -29.72 1.27 15.67
CA PRO A 433 -31.00 1.98 15.62
C PRO A 433 -31.25 2.88 16.84
N ASP A 434 -30.61 2.58 17.97
CA ASP A 434 -30.70 3.28 19.24
C ASP A 434 -29.53 4.23 19.50
N ALA A 435 -28.72 4.52 18.47
CA ALA A 435 -27.64 5.52 18.57
C ALA A 435 -28.24 6.89 18.92
N PRO A 436 -27.69 7.61 19.93
CA PRO A 436 -28.18 8.92 20.33
C PRO A 436 -28.25 9.89 19.15
N ALA A 437 -29.29 10.71 19.08
CA ALA A 437 -29.41 11.75 18.07
C ALA A 437 -28.18 12.69 18.14
N GLY A 438 -27.53 12.94 17.01
CA GLY A 438 -26.33 13.75 16.95
C GLY A 438 -25.03 12.98 17.27
N THR A 439 -25.09 11.69 17.58
CA THR A 439 -23.89 10.85 17.56
C THR A 439 -23.28 10.92 16.15
N PRO A 440 -21.99 11.27 15.99
CA PRO A 440 -21.35 11.19 14.69
C PRO A 440 -21.63 9.81 14.08
N ALA A 441 -22.05 9.77 12.83
CA ALA A 441 -22.40 8.52 12.12
C ALA A 441 -21.15 7.64 11.85
N THR A 442 -20.24 7.59 12.83
CA THR A 442 -18.99 6.84 12.76
C THR A 442 -19.23 5.34 12.79
N GLY A 443 -20.29 4.89 13.49
CA GLY A 443 -20.66 3.49 13.55
C GLY A 443 -19.53 2.55 14.00
N VAL A 444 -19.85 1.25 14.08
CA VAL A 444 -18.86 0.19 14.32
C VAL A 444 -18.52 -0.46 12.98
N MET A 445 -17.26 -0.54 12.65
CA MET A 445 -16.80 -1.18 11.41
C MET A 445 -17.40 -2.58 11.30
N LEU A 446 -18.03 -2.83 10.17
CA LEU A 446 -18.64 -4.11 9.83
C LEU A 446 -17.73 -4.93 8.93
N HIS A 447 -17.35 -4.37 7.81
CA HIS A 447 -16.55 -5.02 6.77
C HIS A 447 -15.87 -3.98 5.91
N GLU A 448 -14.80 -4.38 5.24
CA GLU A 448 -14.09 -3.56 4.28
C GLU A 448 -13.93 -4.33 2.96
N TYR A 449 -14.13 -3.65 1.87
CA TYR A 449 -13.61 -4.02 0.55
C TYR A 449 -12.29 -3.28 0.34
N ALA A 450 -11.29 -3.99 -0.09
CA ALA A 450 -10.07 -3.46 -0.67
C ALA A 450 -9.59 -4.40 -1.77
N VAL A 451 -8.74 -3.90 -2.66
CA VAL A 451 -8.20 -4.75 -3.74
C VAL A 451 -7.48 -5.95 -3.15
N GLY A 452 -7.86 -7.15 -3.61
CA GLY A 452 -7.31 -8.43 -3.14
C GLY A 452 -7.96 -9.01 -1.88
N LYS A 453 -8.96 -8.34 -1.29
CA LYS A 453 -9.78 -8.87 -0.20
C LYS A 453 -11.07 -9.50 -0.76
N TYR A 454 -11.37 -10.71 -0.30
CA TYR A 454 -12.65 -11.39 -0.55
C TYR A 454 -13.63 -11.19 0.61
N GLY A 455 -14.82 -11.81 0.52
CA GLY A 455 -15.78 -11.84 1.59
C GLY A 455 -15.27 -12.53 2.85
N ASP A 456 -15.77 -12.11 4.00
CA ASP A 456 -15.50 -12.76 5.28
C ASP A 456 -16.55 -13.88 5.51
N ILE A 457 -16.06 -15.12 5.68
CA ILE A 457 -16.85 -16.26 6.14
C ILE A 457 -16.38 -16.58 7.54
N PHE A 458 -17.25 -16.39 8.53
CA PHE A 458 -16.91 -16.66 9.91
C PHE A 458 -16.71 -18.15 10.18
N ALA A 459 -15.94 -18.47 11.22
CA ALA A 459 -15.76 -19.84 11.68
C ALA A 459 -17.12 -20.47 12.03
N GLU A 460 -17.16 -21.79 12.05
CA GLU A 460 -18.41 -22.52 12.37
C GLU A 460 -18.99 -22.07 13.72
N ASN A 461 -20.31 -21.96 13.80
CA ASN A 461 -21.04 -21.48 14.98
C ASN A 461 -20.61 -20.09 15.48
N THR A 462 -20.01 -19.27 14.61
CA THR A 462 -19.60 -17.89 14.90
C THR A 462 -20.43 -16.93 14.06
N GLY A 463 -20.90 -15.84 14.67
CA GLY A 463 -21.70 -14.84 13.95
C GLY A 463 -21.60 -13.45 14.56
N ARG A 464 -22.06 -12.46 13.79
CA ARG A 464 -22.20 -11.07 14.21
C ARG A 464 -23.67 -10.66 14.15
N LEU A 465 -24.17 -10.05 15.22
CA LEU A 465 -25.56 -9.61 15.29
C LEU A 465 -25.75 -8.29 14.55
N LEU A 466 -26.82 -8.24 13.72
CA LEU A 466 -27.40 -7.00 13.20
C LEU A 466 -28.81 -6.84 13.77
N LYS A 467 -29.06 -5.71 14.39
CA LYS A 467 -30.38 -5.39 14.95
C LYS A 467 -31.34 -4.92 13.87
N LYS A 468 -32.62 -5.16 14.07
CA LYS A 468 -33.70 -4.53 13.30
C LYS A 468 -33.55 -3.00 13.36
N GLY A 469 -33.72 -2.32 12.22
CA GLY A 469 -33.58 -0.87 12.12
C GLY A 469 -32.14 -0.35 11.98
N THR A 470 -31.15 -1.25 11.88
CA THR A 470 -29.77 -0.91 11.55
C THR A 470 -29.70 -0.20 10.21
N ARG A 471 -28.85 0.84 10.15
CA ARG A 471 -28.44 1.53 8.93
C ARG A 471 -26.96 1.22 8.64
N LEU A 472 -26.59 1.30 7.38
CA LEU A 472 -25.20 1.17 6.96
C LEU A 472 -24.67 2.52 6.47
N ARG A 473 -23.43 2.84 6.84
CA ARG A 473 -22.62 3.89 6.23
C ARG A 473 -21.56 3.21 5.37
N PHE A 474 -21.54 3.55 4.09
CA PHE A 474 -20.50 3.18 3.15
C PHE A 474 -19.52 4.36 3.06
N ASP A 475 -18.35 4.19 3.59
CA ASP A 475 -17.23 5.12 3.49
C ASP A 475 -16.40 4.68 2.28
N MET A 476 -16.55 5.45 1.19
CA MET A 476 -16.03 5.10 -0.12
C MET A 476 -14.79 5.93 -0.44
N HIS A 477 -13.71 5.28 -0.83
CA HIS A 477 -12.52 5.91 -1.36
C HIS A 477 -12.39 5.61 -2.85
N TYR A 478 -12.48 6.65 -3.68
CA TYR A 478 -12.39 6.59 -5.14
C TYR A 478 -11.12 7.25 -5.65
N PHE A 479 -10.59 6.75 -6.75
CA PHE A 479 -9.46 7.34 -7.46
C PHE A 479 -9.71 7.39 -8.98
N ALA A 480 -9.05 8.33 -9.68
CA ALA A 480 -9.20 8.50 -11.11
C ALA A 480 -8.47 7.40 -11.89
N ALA A 481 -9.14 6.83 -12.90
CA ALA A 481 -8.62 5.71 -13.69
C ALA A 481 -8.35 6.08 -15.18
N GLY A 482 -8.25 7.38 -15.50
CA GLY A 482 -7.92 7.86 -16.84
C GLY A 482 -9.11 8.16 -17.74
N ASP A 483 -10.28 7.60 -17.45
CA ASP A 483 -11.55 7.82 -18.16
C ASP A 483 -12.69 8.04 -17.15
N GLU A 484 -13.83 8.59 -17.64
CA GLU A 484 -15.01 8.75 -16.81
C GLU A 484 -15.62 7.38 -16.49
N GLN A 485 -15.77 7.08 -15.23
CA GLN A 485 -16.26 5.80 -14.73
C GLN A 485 -17.40 6.00 -13.73
N HIS A 486 -18.29 5.01 -13.66
CA HIS A 486 -19.42 4.98 -12.74
C HIS A 486 -19.29 3.80 -11.77
N ASN A 487 -19.79 3.97 -10.55
CA ASN A 487 -19.82 2.90 -9.58
C ASN A 487 -21.04 2.96 -8.66
N ARG A 488 -21.58 1.78 -8.38
CA ARG A 488 -22.42 1.49 -7.20
C ARG A 488 -21.79 0.34 -6.43
N THR A 489 -21.80 0.43 -5.12
CA THR A 489 -21.22 -0.61 -4.27
C THR A 489 -22.32 -1.35 -3.52
N THR A 490 -22.24 -2.67 -3.51
CA THR A 490 -23.21 -3.54 -2.84
C THR A 490 -22.51 -4.36 -1.76
N ILE A 491 -23.07 -4.42 -0.56
CA ILE A 491 -22.73 -5.43 0.44
C ILE A 491 -23.76 -6.55 0.42
N ALA A 492 -23.27 -7.78 0.41
CA ALA A 492 -24.05 -9.01 0.45
C ALA A 492 -23.92 -9.67 1.82
N PHE A 493 -25.02 -10.17 2.33
CA PHE A 493 -25.08 -10.89 3.60
C PHE A 493 -25.59 -12.31 3.44
N LYS A 494 -24.98 -13.21 4.17
CA LYS A 494 -25.48 -14.55 4.42
C LYS A 494 -25.75 -14.69 5.92
N PHE A 495 -26.98 -15.05 6.26
CA PHE A 495 -27.44 -15.12 7.63
C PHE A 495 -27.53 -16.57 8.13
N TYR A 496 -27.50 -16.73 9.43
CA TYR A 496 -28.05 -17.94 10.06
C TYR A 496 -29.57 -18.00 9.83
N PRO A 497 -30.17 -19.20 9.80
CA PRO A 497 -31.63 -19.33 9.76
C PRO A 497 -32.31 -18.53 10.88
N LYS A 498 -33.52 -18.03 10.64
CA LYS A 498 -34.29 -17.30 11.65
C LYS A 498 -34.43 -18.13 12.92
N GLY A 499 -34.26 -17.48 14.08
CA GLY A 499 -34.29 -18.11 15.40
C GLY A 499 -33.00 -18.85 15.80
N VAL A 500 -32.04 -19.02 14.89
CA VAL A 500 -30.75 -19.65 15.23
C VAL A 500 -29.80 -18.59 15.77
N VAL A 501 -29.31 -18.81 16.99
CA VAL A 501 -28.27 -17.97 17.62
C VAL A 501 -26.95 -18.75 17.60
N PRO A 502 -25.92 -18.26 16.93
CA PRO A 502 -24.62 -18.92 16.94
C PRO A 502 -24.00 -18.92 18.34
N LYS A 503 -23.22 -19.96 18.62
CA LYS A 503 -22.57 -20.14 19.91
C LYS A 503 -21.59 -19.00 20.23
N PHE A 504 -20.85 -18.55 19.22
CA PHE A 504 -19.80 -17.55 19.34
C PHE A 504 -20.21 -16.24 18.68
N ARG A 505 -19.85 -15.14 19.35
CA ARG A 505 -20.08 -13.78 18.87
C ARG A 505 -18.77 -13.14 18.51
N VAL A 506 -18.61 -12.81 17.22
CA VAL A 506 -17.42 -12.08 16.74
C VAL A 506 -17.68 -10.58 16.79
N ARG A 507 -16.68 -9.84 17.19
CA ARG A 507 -16.64 -8.37 17.13
C ARG A 507 -15.38 -7.89 16.47
N SER A 508 -15.46 -6.82 15.71
CA SER A 508 -14.30 -6.14 15.16
C SER A 508 -13.76 -5.14 16.17
N VAL A 509 -12.48 -5.22 16.49
CA VAL A 509 -11.81 -4.38 17.49
C VAL A 509 -10.66 -3.66 16.84
N PRO A 510 -10.70 -2.33 16.76
CA PRO A 510 -9.53 -1.55 16.36
C PRO A 510 -8.56 -1.41 17.53
N ILE A 511 -7.27 -1.64 17.28
CA ILE A 511 -6.20 -1.13 18.13
C ILE A 511 -5.55 0.01 17.36
N ARG A 512 -5.38 1.15 18.00
CA ARG A 512 -4.81 2.37 17.45
C ARG A 512 -3.73 2.88 18.38
N ASN A 513 -2.82 3.72 17.87
CA ASN A 513 -2.05 4.58 18.77
C ASN A 513 -3.04 5.51 19.49
N ILE A 514 -2.83 5.75 20.75
CA ILE A 514 -3.75 6.54 21.59
C ILE A 514 -3.02 7.75 22.15
N PRO A 515 -3.54 8.96 21.89
CA PRO A 515 -4.61 9.33 20.96
C PRO A 515 -4.15 9.28 19.49
N ASN A 516 -5.07 9.12 18.54
CA ASN A 516 -4.76 9.06 17.10
C ASN A 516 -4.03 10.30 16.56
N ASP A 517 -4.37 11.49 17.08
CA ASP A 517 -3.79 12.78 16.72
C ASP A 517 -2.34 12.96 17.20
N GLU A 518 -1.81 12.01 17.95
CA GLU A 518 -0.41 11.97 18.39
C GLU A 518 0.51 11.17 17.46
N LEU A 519 0.05 10.72 16.29
CA LEU A 519 0.94 10.11 15.32
C LEU A 519 1.90 11.17 14.75
N GLU A 520 3.18 11.03 15.08
CA GLU A 520 4.23 11.94 14.65
C GLU A 520 5.28 11.19 13.84
N ILE A 521 5.45 11.57 12.58
CA ILE A 521 6.42 10.97 11.68
C ILE A 521 7.35 12.08 11.18
N PRO A 522 8.48 12.31 11.85
CA PRO A 522 9.42 13.38 11.51
C PRO A 522 10.03 13.21 10.12
N PRO A 523 10.50 14.30 9.50
CA PRO A 523 11.25 14.25 8.25
C PRO A 523 12.45 13.29 8.31
N ASN A 524 12.71 12.61 7.20
CA ASN A 524 13.87 11.75 6.99
C ASN A 524 14.12 10.73 8.10
N SER A 525 13.05 10.22 8.73
CA SER A 525 13.17 9.31 9.87
C SER A 525 12.36 8.02 9.68
N VAL A 526 12.79 6.98 10.40
CA VAL A 526 12.01 5.77 10.62
C VAL A 526 11.49 5.80 12.04
N VAL A 527 10.18 5.71 12.21
CA VAL A 527 9.50 5.86 13.50
C VAL A 527 8.80 4.58 13.91
N ARG A 528 8.94 4.21 15.16
CA ARG A 528 8.12 3.21 15.82
C ARG A 528 7.00 3.90 16.61
N THR A 529 5.78 3.41 16.46
CA THR A 529 4.61 3.83 17.23
C THR A 529 3.89 2.61 17.77
N ASP A 530 3.39 2.70 18.98
CA ASP A 530 2.80 1.58 19.72
C ASP A 530 1.32 1.82 20.03
N GLY A 531 0.52 0.75 20.03
CA GLY A 531 -0.87 0.76 20.44
C GLY A 531 -1.20 -0.46 21.30
N TYR A 532 -2.14 -0.32 22.24
CA TYR A 532 -2.44 -1.35 23.22
C TYR A 532 -3.94 -1.59 23.35
N TYR A 533 -4.30 -2.86 23.63
CA TYR A 533 -5.66 -3.25 23.95
C TYR A 533 -5.65 -4.38 24.98
N ARG A 534 -6.30 -4.17 26.13
CA ARG A 534 -6.43 -5.21 27.17
C ARG A 534 -7.66 -6.06 26.92
N LEU A 535 -7.49 -7.37 26.85
CA LEU A 535 -8.60 -8.31 26.80
C LEU A 535 -9.31 -8.35 28.16
N THR A 536 -10.60 -8.05 28.17
CA THR A 536 -11.45 -8.07 29.37
C THR A 536 -12.08 -9.44 29.61
N LYS A 537 -12.04 -10.33 28.61
CA LYS A 537 -12.54 -11.71 28.62
C LYS A 537 -11.51 -12.62 27.96
N ASN A 538 -11.62 -13.93 28.23
CA ASN A 538 -10.91 -14.90 27.41
C ASN A 538 -11.34 -14.73 25.95
N ALA A 539 -10.42 -14.91 25.02
CA ALA A 539 -10.68 -14.60 23.62
C ALA A 539 -9.99 -15.56 22.67
N ARG A 540 -10.61 -15.73 21.50
CA ARG A 540 -9.98 -16.23 20.28
C ARG A 540 -9.86 -15.09 19.30
N ILE A 541 -8.68 -14.93 18.72
CA ILE A 541 -8.43 -13.95 17.67
C ILE A 541 -8.56 -14.66 16.32
N ASP A 542 -9.57 -14.31 15.52
CA ASP A 542 -9.84 -15.00 14.25
C ASP A 542 -9.14 -14.36 13.06
N ALA A 543 -8.83 -13.06 13.12
CA ALA A 543 -8.17 -12.36 12.03
C ALA A 543 -7.34 -11.15 12.50
N PHE A 544 -6.33 -10.81 11.69
CA PHE A 544 -5.42 -9.68 11.84
C PHE A 544 -5.39 -8.89 10.54
N GLN A 545 -5.82 -7.62 10.56
CA GLN A 545 -5.82 -6.75 9.40
C GLN A 545 -5.08 -5.44 9.73
N PRO A 546 -3.79 -5.30 9.35
CA PRO A 546 -3.03 -4.06 9.52
C PRO A 546 -3.49 -2.98 8.55
N HIS A 547 -3.48 -1.72 9.02
CA HIS A 547 -3.79 -0.55 8.21
C HIS A 547 -2.85 0.60 8.53
N MET A 548 -2.17 1.10 7.51
CA MET A 548 -1.29 2.26 7.47
C MET A 548 -1.43 2.90 6.09
N HIS A 549 -0.87 4.11 5.89
CA HIS A 549 -0.81 4.73 4.57
C HIS A 549 0.56 4.59 3.90
N MET A 550 0.93 5.56 3.05
CA MET A 550 2.10 5.47 2.16
C MET A 550 3.45 5.34 2.88
N ARG A 551 3.56 5.82 4.13
CA ARG A 551 4.79 5.68 4.92
C ARG A 551 4.83 4.41 5.75
N GLY A 552 3.75 3.63 5.75
CA GLY A 552 3.70 2.34 6.43
C GLY A 552 4.75 1.38 5.89
N ARG A 553 5.58 0.83 6.77
CA ARG A 553 6.62 -0.15 6.45
C ARG A 553 6.33 -1.52 7.01
N GLY A 554 5.80 -1.58 8.23
CA GLY A 554 5.52 -2.86 8.87
C GLY A 554 4.67 -2.72 10.12
N MET A 555 4.03 -3.83 10.51
CA MET A 555 3.21 -3.89 11.72
C MET A 555 3.32 -5.26 12.38
N THR A 556 3.58 -5.27 13.68
CA THR A 556 3.61 -6.49 14.50
C THR A 556 2.50 -6.44 15.54
N LEU A 557 1.82 -7.56 15.73
CA LEU A 557 0.89 -7.79 16.82
C LEU A 557 1.48 -8.80 17.79
N GLU A 558 1.57 -8.43 19.05
CA GLU A 558 2.07 -9.26 20.14
C GLU A 558 1.00 -9.45 21.23
N ALA A 559 1.09 -10.55 21.96
CA ALA A 559 0.40 -10.76 23.22
C ALA A 559 1.40 -10.67 24.36
N ILE A 560 1.21 -9.72 25.27
CA ILE A 560 1.90 -9.67 26.57
C ILE A 560 1.05 -10.49 27.54
N ASN A 561 1.55 -11.65 27.90
CA ASN A 561 0.86 -12.65 28.71
C ASN A 561 0.83 -12.27 30.19
N LEU A 562 0.01 -12.98 30.99
CA LEU A 562 -0.15 -12.71 32.42
C LEU A 562 1.12 -12.98 33.25
N ASP A 563 2.03 -13.79 32.72
CA ASP A 563 3.35 -14.08 33.32
C ASP A 563 4.45 -13.11 32.84
N ASN A 564 4.07 -12.03 32.16
CA ASN A 564 4.94 -11.03 31.54
C ASN A 564 5.81 -11.55 30.37
N THR A 565 5.55 -12.74 29.86
CA THR A 565 6.17 -13.17 28.60
C THR A 565 5.47 -12.51 27.42
N THR A 566 6.19 -12.31 26.32
CA THR A 566 5.65 -11.76 25.07
C THR A 566 5.64 -12.82 23.99
N THR A 567 4.52 -12.95 23.30
CA THR A 567 4.34 -13.86 22.17
C THR A 567 3.98 -13.07 20.92
N VAL A 568 4.77 -13.15 19.87
CA VAL A 568 4.42 -12.56 18.57
C VAL A 568 3.29 -13.38 17.97
N LEU A 569 2.18 -12.73 17.64
CA LEU A 569 1.02 -13.36 17.01
C LEU A 569 1.13 -13.27 15.50
N SER A 570 1.37 -12.07 14.95
CA SER A 570 1.55 -11.82 13.53
C SER A 570 2.51 -10.67 13.30
N SER A 571 3.29 -10.72 12.24
CA SER A 571 4.16 -9.63 11.83
C SER A 571 4.11 -9.45 10.31
N VAL A 572 3.90 -8.22 9.87
CA VAL A 572 4.02 -7.76 8.48
C VAL A 572 5.27 -6.90 8.41
N ASP A 573 6.26 -7.30 7.63
CA ASP A 573 7.56 -6.63 7.52
C ASP A 573 7.72 -5.79 6.24
N HIS A 574 6.84 -6.02 5.26
CA HIS A 574 6.80 -5.33 3.97
C HIS A 574 5.39 -4.81 3.69
N PHE A 575 4.86 -3.95 4.58
CA PHE A 575 3.51 -3.39 4.39
C PHE A 575 3.44 -2.64 3.06
N ASN A 576 2.34 -2.83 2.35
CA ASN A 576 2.08 -2.16 1.08
C ASN A 576 0.67 -1.59 1.09
N PHE A 577 0.59 -0.26 1.08
CA PHE A 577 -0.67 0.49 1.14
C PHE A 577 -1.69 0.09 0.07
N ASN A 578 -1.25 -0.38 -1.09
CA ASN A 578 -2.15 -0.82 -2.16
C ASN A 578 -2.95 -2.10 -1.81
N TRP A 579 -2.59 -2.81 -0.73
CA TRP A 579 -3.15 -4.10 -0.35
C TRP A 579 -3.56 -4.14 1.12
N HIS A 580 -4.85 -3.99 1.39
CA HIS A 580 -5.38 -4.11 2.75
C HIS A 580 -5.77 -5.56 3.05
N ILE A 581 -4.76 -6.39 3.30
CA ILE A 581 -4.95 -7.83 3.48
C ILE A 581 -5.50 -8.13 4.87
N ASN A 582 -6.61 -8.87 4.93
CA ASN A 582 -7.10 -9.48 6.15
C ASN A 582 -6.52 -10.89 6.28
N TYR A 583 -5.61 -11.11 7.22
CA TYR A 583 -4.98 -12.40 7.50
C TYR A 583 -5.86 -13.20 8.43
N ILE A 584 -6.49 -14.28 7.93
CA ILE A 584 -7.46 -15.09 8.67
C ILE A 584 -6.74 -16.33 9.20
N TYR A 585 -6.59 -16.43 10.50
CA TYR A 585 -5.96 -17.57 11.13
C TYR A 585 -6.71 -18.87 10.81
N ALA A 586 -5.98 -19.97 10.63
CA ALA A 586 -6.62 -21.28 10.58
C ALA A 586 -7.22 -21.65 11.94
N ASP A 587 -8.27 -22.46 11.96
CA ASP A 587 -9.05 -22.72 13.17
C ASP A 587 -8.23 -23.38 14.29
N ASP A 588 -7.20 -24.13 13.91
CA ASP A 588 -6.27 -24.80 14.81
C ASP A 588 -5.15 -23.89 15.33
N SER A 589 -4.88 -22.76 14.66
CA SER A 589 -3.79 -21.83 14.97
C SER A 589 -4.27 -20.47 15.53
N ALA A 590 -5.55 -20.15 15.39
CA ALA A 590 -6.13 -18.89 15.88
C ALA A 590 -5.81 -18.65 17.37
N PRO A 591 -5.16 -17.54 17.79
CA PRO A 591 -4.72 -17.34 19.16
C PRO A 591 -5.85 -17.51 20.19
N LEU A 592 -5.61 -18.31 21.23
CA LEU A 592 -6.47 -18.44 22.40
C LEU A 592 -5.78 -17.75 23.58
N LEU A 593 -6.34 -16.64 24.02
CA LEU A 593 -5.71 -15.76 25.01
C LEU A 593 -6.63 -15.58 26.23
N PRO A 594 -6.09 -15.65 27.46
CA PRO A 594 -6.88 -15.45 28.67
C PRO A 594 -7.25 -13.97 28.89
N ALA A 595 -8.31 -13.74 29.65
CA ALA A 595 -8.65 -12.41 30.15
C ALA A 595 -7.46 -11.77 30.87
N GLY A 596 -7.25 -10.48 30.66
CA GLY A 596 -6.12 -9.73 31.22
C GLY A 596 -4.89 -9.64 30.30
N THR A 597 -4.77 -10.50 29.27
CA THR A 597 -3.71 -10.38 28.26
C THR A 597 -3.77 -9.00 27.61
N LEU A 598 -2.60 -8.38 27.46
CA LEU A 598 -2.45 -7.10 26.78
C LEU A 598 -1.98 -7.34 25.34
N LEU A 599 -2.84 -7.02 24.37
CA LEU A 599 -2.46 -7.00 22.96
C LEU A 599 -1.66 -5.73 22.70
N HIS A 600 -0.52 -5.87 22.07
CA HIS A 600 0.42 -4.80 21.76
C HIS A 600 0.64 -4.75 20.25
N MET A 601 0.26 -3.65 19.64
CA MET A 601 0.52 -3.35 18.23
C MET A 601 1.74 -2.46 18.12
N ILE A 602 2.68 -2.83 17.28
CA ILE A 602 3.89 -2.07 16.95
C ILE A 602 3.82 -1.70 15.47
N GLY A 603 3.77 -0.41 15.15
CA GLY A 603 3.83 0.08 13.78
C GLY A 603 5.17 0.75 13.47
N ILE A 604 5.67 0.53 12.26
CA ILE A 604 6.89 1.17 11.75
C ILE A 604 6.52 1.99 10.52
N HIS A 605 6.79 3.31 10.60
CA HIS A 605 6.67 4.23 9.48
C HIS A 605 8.05 4.61 8.96
N ASP A 606 8.20 4.68 7.64
CA ASP A 606 9.44 5.08 6.96
C ASP A 606 9.18 6.37 6.17
N ASN A 607 9.59 7.50 6.75
CA ASN A 607 9.52 8.83 6.12
C ASN A 607 10.88 9.23 5.51
N THR A 608 11.68 8.26 5.07
CA THR A 608 12.96 8.53 4.42
C THR A 608 12.85 8.52 2.89
N PRO A 609 13.85 9.07 2.17
CA PRO A 609 13.92 8.95 0.71
C PRO A 609 14.07 7.50 0.20
N ALA A 610 14.37 6.55 1.09
CA ALA A 610 14.46 5.13 0.74
C ALA A 610 13.10 4.47 0.56
N ASN A 611 12.02 5.08 1.07
CA ASN A 611 10.66 4.64 0.82
C ASN A 611 10.16 5.23 -0.52
N PRO A 612 10.04 4.44 -1.58
CA PRO A 612 9.64 4.95 -2.90
C PRO A 612 8.19 5.45 -2.96
N ARG A 613 7.35 5.09 -1.97
CA ARG A 613 5.95 5.53 -1.88
C ARG A 613 5.77 6.80 -1.06
N ASN A 614 6.83 7.30 -0.42
CA ASN A 614 6.75 8.50 0.41
C ASN A 614 6.53 9.75 -0.44
N PRO A 615 5.42 10.47 -0.26
CA PRO A 615 5.12 11.64 -1.09
C PRO A 615 6.09 12.81 -0.88
N ASP A 616 6.60 12.99 0.32
CA ASP A 616 7.65 13.98 0.65
C ASP A 616 8.38 13.59 1.93
N PRO A 617 9.63 13.08 1.83
CA PRO A 617 10.42 12.72 3.01
C PRO A 617 10.93 13.91 3.82
N ALA A 618 10.90 15.13 3.26
CA ALA A 618 11.31 16.33 3.98
C ALA A 618 10.20 16.90 4.86
N MET A 619 8.96 16.43 4.67
CA MET A 619 7.79 16.93 5.39
C MET A 619 7.51 16.11 6.66
N TRP A 620 7.07 16.79 7.71
CA TRP A 620 6.46 16.16 8.87
C TRP A 620 5.10 15.58 8.50
N ALA A 621 4.86 14.31 8.79
CA ALA A 621 3.58 13.67 8.59
C ALA A 621 2.94 13.27 9.92
N GLY A 622 1.63 13.18 9.93
CA GLY A 622 0.84 12.82 11.10
C GLY A 622 -0.48 12.15 10.73
N PHE A 623 -1.34 11.99 11.72
CA PHE A 623 -2.65 11.39 11.51
C PHE A 623 -3.53 12.20 10.55
N GLY A 624 -4.13 11.49 9.61
CA GLY A 624 -5.13 12.02 8.68
C GLY A 624 -5.73 10.94 7.80
N GLU A 625 -6.82 11.27 7.12
CA GLU A 625 -7.58 10.32 6.30
C GLU A 625 -7.06 10.23 4.86
N ARG A 626 -6.35 11.25 4.36
CA ARG A 626 -5.81 11.25 3.00
C ARG A 626 -4.64 10.28 2.88
N SER A 627 -4.41 9.75 1.69
CA SER A 627 -3.27 8.86 1.40
C SER A 627 -1.91 9.49 1.71
N VAL A 628 -1.79 10.82 1.57
CA VAL A 628 -0.57 11.60 1.87
C VAL A 628 -0.35 11.87 3.37
N ASP A 629 -1.40 11.80 4.18
CA ASP A 629 -1.32 11.73 5.64
C ASP A 629 -0.89 10.30 6.04
N ASP A 630 -0.95 9.93 7.33
CA ASP A 630 -0.75 8.54 7.71
C ASP A 630 -1.70 8.11 8.83
N MET A 631 -1.82 6.80 8.99
CA MET A 631 -2.60 6.15 10.05
C MET A 631 -1.78 5.02 10.66
N LEU A 632 -2.14 4.64 11.88
CA LEU A 632 -1.68 3.43 12.52
C LEU A 632 -2.85 2.76 13.22
N GLN A 633 -3.34 1.68 12.64
CA GLN A 633 -4.37 0.86 13.27
C GLN A 633 -4.31 -0.59 12.81
N VAL A 634 -4.78 -1.48 13.65
CA VAL A 634 -5.05 -2.87 13.28
C VAL A 634 -6.49 -3.21 13.62
N TRP A 635 -7.16 -3.88 12.71
CA TRP A 635 -8.48 -4.44 12.95
C TRP A 635 -8.35 -5.93 13.30
N LEU A 636 -8.92 -6.31 14.44
CA LEU A 636 -8.95 -7.69 14.90
C LEU A 636 -10.38 -8.21 14.93
N ASN A 637 -10.60 -9.40 14.42
CA ASN A 637 -11.83 -10.14 14.68
C ASN A 637 -11.65 -10.97 15.95
N ILE A 638 -12.34 -10.57 17.02
CA ILE A 638 -12.22 -11.18 18.35
C ILE A 638 -13.52 -11.89 18.70
N VAL A 639 -13.41 -13.13 19.16
CA VAL A 639 -14.49 -13.92 19.74
C VAL A 639 -14.29 -13.99 21.25
N ASP A 640 -15.22 -13.45 22.01
CA ASP A 640 -15.22 -13.55 23.47
C ASP A 640 -15.65 -14.98 23.88
N LEU A 641 -14.91 -15.58 24.80
CA LEU A 641 -15.11 -16.92 25.32
C LEU A 641 -15.41 -16.87 26.82
N ASP A 642 -16.33 -17.72 27.28
CA ASP A 642 -16.43 -18.01 28.72
C ASP A 642 -15.31 -18.94 29.20
N ASP A 643 -15.16 -19.07 30.50
CA ASP A 643 -14.06 -19.84 31.12
C ASP A 643 -14.07 -21.33 30.74
N ASN A 644 -15.26 -21.91 30.61
CA ASN A 644 -15.40 -23.32 30.30
C ASN A 644 -15.05 -23.59 28.84
N GLU A 645 -15.53 -22.74 27.95
CA GLU A 645 -15.24 -22.83 26.52
C GLU A 645 -13.77 -22.59 26.21
N TYR A 646 -13.17 -21.59 26.88
CA TYR A 646 -11.74 -21.32 26.75
C TYR A 646 -10.89 -22.53 27.16
N LYS A 647 -11.17 -23.11 28.34
CA LYS A 647 -10.45 -24.30 28.83
C LYS A 647 -10.63 -25.48 27.89
N ARG A 648 -11.86 -25.72 27.39
CA ARG A 648 -12.14 -26.77 26.43
C ARG A 648 -11.32 -26.62 25.15
N LEU A 649 -11.31 -25.44 24.55
CA LEU A 649 -10.56 -25.16 23.33
C LEU A 649 -9.04 -25.28 23.52
N VAL A 650 -8.52 -24.82 24.66
CA VAL A 650 -7.09 -24.98 25.01
C VAL A 650 -6.74 -26.46 25.14
N GLU A 651 -7.58 -27.26 25.80
CA GLU A 651 -7.33 -28.69 25.97
C GLU A 651 -7.42 -29.46 24.65
N GLU A 652 -8.41 -29.15 23.81
CA GLU A 652 -8.52 -29.75 22.48
C GLU A 652 -7.28 -29.50 21.60
N ARG A 653 -6.63 -28.34 21.76
CA ARG A 653 -5.39 -28.04 21.03
C ARG A 653 -4.16 -28.79 21.55
N LYS A 654 -4.09 -29.04 22.86
CA LYS A 654 -3.00 -29.83 23.43
C LYS A 654 -3.04 -31.29 23.00
N ASN A 655 -4.23 -31.78 22.65
CA ASN A 655 -4.45 -33.17 22.27
C ASN A 655 -4.36 -33.43 20.75
N LYS A 656 -4.17 -32.39 19.96
CA LYS A 656 -3.89 -32.46 18.51
C LYS A 656 -2.41 -32.31 18.21
#